data_e586ff16b246163bbb91f3796b263144
#
_entry.id   e586ff16b246163bbb91f3796b263144
#
_cell.length_a   1.000
_cell.length_b   1.000
_cell.length_c   1.000
_cell.angle_alpha   90.00
_cell.angle_beta   90.00
_cell.angle_gamma   90.00
#
_symmetry.space_group_name_H-M   'P 1'
#
loop_
_entity.id
_entity.type
_entity.pdbx_description
1 polymer ?
#
loop_
_entity_poly.entity_id
_entity_poly.type
_entity_poly.pdbx_seq_one_letter_code
_entity_poly.pdbx_strand_id
1 'polypeptide(L)'
;MLDLSYFKGRYYFYWGLAPVVLLFGPVHLVTGQFVAEPVAGAAFGTVALACLGWLVLALRRRYCARSPTVLAILALLAIGSGSFLCLVGTTDSVYGIPIACAAFGQALALCCVAQAIHSTRQPVAWTLGAGIGIAVALGSRPNYVLWAPVLLLPLVYLVRRNRDRRWRLVAAAVLPAAAAVSAMLLQNYLRFGKATEFGMHYQLTGPAQPATLYSPANIPANLGIYVWNPPTLVRLFPFATVPASGPFGVFSTLPVVFGILGLLKLRSSPQALVCAGTGALAGLGGLVAMCFYFAVGARYQVDYLPAMVSAGALGLLVVASDQCRKGRSWPQVALGGILALSFAVAALLQLQTWGSKADRLVALARIFNAPVFAAESVLHRTYGPVQVDLLLPKDRPGAFEPILETGRAGEAGELVFLHYVDATHVRVGFFQIGTTHWLSQPIPTDYSKPHRLRIRLGSLGPPSSHPVFRGLPEDITTAAVQEASLEWDGAPVFASSLDFGYRRGDGFNIGTNHLAEGASGPRFSGTIADVRQLPFERPAGRHAVSDSDYGPWRIRLRFPMEAAPGRYDPLLVSGVTGAADFVNVFYPEKGRIAFSHDSWGRGGATSRVCSVDVSREHVVEIDHGGLYPDQALASPALSRAAKPMSNRLRITLDGEVVMDVADHVYPADPGTVRVGENRLGGSSTAPTYSGTIVSAERLPAIR
;
A
#
# COMPACT_ATOMS: atom_id res chain seq x y z
N MET A 1 3.10 10.34 9.58
CA MET A 1 1.64 10.60 9.74
C MET A 1 1.29 12.01 9.26
N LEU A 2 1.41 12.22 7.96
CA LEU A 2 1.29 13.56 7.36
C LEU A 2 -0.15 14.09 7.29
N ASP A 3 -1.16 13.20 7.32
CA ASP A 3 -2.57 13.58 7.17
C ASP A 3 -3.28 13.91 8.50
N LEU A 4 -2.52 14.11 9.58
CA LEU A 4 -3.06 14.65 10.83
C LEU A 4 -3.25 16.15 10.73
N SER A 5 -4.36 16.65 11.27
CA SER A 5 -4.59 18.07 11.47
C SER A 5 -3.97 18.51 12.79
N TYR A 6 -3.12 19.54 12.76
CA TYR A 6 -2.55 20.14 13.97
C TYR A 6 -3.21 21.48 14.25
N PHE A 7 -3.89 21.60 15.40
CA PHE A 7 -4.59 22.80 15.77
C PHE A 7 -4.47 23.05 17.29
N LYS A 8 -4.01 24.25 17.69
CA LYS A 8 -3.85 24.69 19.08
C LYS A 8 -3.12 23.67 19.97
N GLY A 9 -1.99 23.13 19.50
CA GLY A 9 -1.16 22.22 20.28
C GLY A 9 -1.65 20.76 20.32
N ARG A 10 -2.68 20.41 19.55
CA ARG A 10 -3.26 19.05 19.52
C ARG A 10 -3.35 18.51 18.11
N TYR A 11 -3.21 17.18 18.00
CA TYR A 11 -3.38 16.44 16.75
C TYR A 11 -4.78 15.86 16.66
N TYR A 12 -5.39 15.96 15.49
CA TYR A 12 -6.73 15.44 15.21
C TYR A 12 -6.76 14.65 13.92
N PHE A 13 -7.50 13.55 13.93
CA PHE A 13 -7.96 12.91 12.71
C PHE A 13 -9.21 13.60 12.20
N TYR A 14 -9.30 13.79 10.88
CA TYR A 14 -10.44 14.45 10.22
C TYR A 14 -11.61 13.50 9.91
N TRP A 15 -11.50 12.23 10.31
CA TRP A 15 -12.54 11.24 10.05
C TRP A 15 -13.68 11.29 11.03
N GLY A 16 -14.83 10.66 10.58
CA GLY A 16 -16.04 10.63 11.38
C GLY A 16 -15.94 9.68 12.58
N LEU A 17 -16.88 9.84 13.49
CA LEU A 17 -16.93 9.14 14.79
C LEU A 17 -17.52 7.72 14.73
N ALA A 18 -18.21 7.34 13.64
CA ALA A 18 -18.97 6.08 13.64
C ALA A 18 -18.13 4.84 13.94
N PRO A 19 -16.90 4.64 13.39
CA PRO A 19 -16.08 3.51 13.76
C PRO A 19 -15.72 3.48 15.25
N VAL A 20 -15.49 4.66 15.84
CA VAL A 20 -15.16 4.78 17.27
C VAL A 20 -16.36 4.37 18.12
N VAL A 21 -17.54 4.87 17.80
CA VAL A 21 -18.78 4.60 18.56
C VAL A 21 -19.21 3.14 18.43
N LEU A 22 -19.02 2.52 17.25
CA LEU A 22 -19.51 1.18 16.98
C LEU A 22 -18.54 0.07 17.40
N LEU A 23 -17.24 0.32 17.37
CA LEU A 23 -16.24 -0.74 17.60
C LEU A 23 -15.17 -0.35 18.61
N PHE A 24 -14.40 0.70 18.34
CA PHE A 24 -13.23 1.02 19.18
C PHE A 24 -13.62 1.39 20.61
N GLY A 25 -14.61 2.26 20.78
CA GLY A 25 -15.09 2.70 22.10
C GLY A 25 -15.66 1.54 22.94
N PRO A 26 -16.64 0.77 22.43
CA PRO A 26 -17.17 -0.36 23.16
C PRO A 26 -16.13 -1.40 23.55
N VAL A 27 -15.23 -1.78 22.62
CA VAL A 27 -14.17 -2.75 22.93
C VAL A 27 -13.22 -2.21 23.96
N HIS A 28 -12.77 -0.97 23.83
CA HIS A 28 -11.87 -0.35 24.80
C HIS A 28 -12.50 -0.23 26.19
N LEU A 29 -13.76 0.16 26.27
CA LEU A 29 -14.49 0.25 27.56
C LEU A 29 -14.62 -1.09 28.27
N VAL A 30 -14.76 -2.20 27.51
CA VAL A 30 -14.92 -3.55 28.09
C VAL A 30 -13.60 -4.22 28.38
N THR A 31 -12.60 -4.03 27.50
CA THR A 31 -11.33 -4.81 27.55
C THR A 31 -10.11 -4.00 27.98
N GLY A 32 -10.20 -2.66 27.98
CA GLY A 32 -9.06 -1.76 28.17
C GLY A 32 -8.09 -1.71 26.98
N GLN A 33 -8.35 -2.46 25.91
CA GLN A 33 -7.47 -2.59 24.74
C GLN A 33 -8.09 -1.96 23.48
N PHE A 34 -7.26 -1.58 22.53
CA PHE A 34 -7.70 -1.13 21.20
C PHE A 34 -7.68 -2.29 20.20
N VAL A 35 -8.68 -2.30 19.31
CA VAL A 35 -8.72 -3.24 18.19
C VAL A 35 -7.65 -2.87 17.18
N ALA A 36 -6.90 -3.85 16.68
CA ALA A 36 -5.95 -3.63 15.59
C ALA A 36 -6.67 -3.17 14.32
N GLU A 37 -6.07 -2.22 13.58
CA GLU A 37 -6.69 -1.62 12.38
C GLU A 37 -7.15 -2.65 11.34
N PRO A 38 -6.34 -3.68 10.97
CA PRO A 38 -6.78 -4.70 10.02
C PRO A 38 -7.99 -5.50 10.51
N VAL A 39 -8.07 -5.76 11.82
CA VAL A 39 -9.20 -6.49 12.43
C VAL A 39 -10.48 -5.65 12.36
N ALA A 40 -10.38 -4.34 12.64
CA ALA A 40 -11.50 -3.42 12.55
C ALA A 40 -12.03 -3.30 11.11
N GLY A 41 -11.13 -3.11 10.14
CA GLY A 41 -11.45 -3.06 8.72
C GLY A 41 -12.09 -4.35 8.22
N ALA A 42 -11.52 -5.50 8.58
CA ALA A 42 -12.06 -6.82 8.23
C ALA A 42 -13.43 -7.08 8.85
N ALA A 43 -13.66 -6.67 10.10
CA ALA A 43 -14.95 -6.83 10.76
C ALA A 43 -16.06 -6.06 10.02
N PHE A 44 -15.87 -4.77 9.76
CA PHE A 44 -16.84 -3.96 9.02
C PHE A 44 -17.03 -4.47 7.59
N GLY A 45 -15.95 -4.81 6.88
CA GLY A 45 -16.00 -5.34 5.51
C GLY A 45 -16.76 -6.66 5.42
N THR A 46 -16.51 -7.60 6.34
CA THR A 46 -17.17 -8.90 6.38
C THR A 46 -18.68 -8.75 6.64
N VAL A 47 -19.07 -7.91 7.60
CA VAL A 47 -20.49 -7.68 7.88
C VAL A 47 -21.18 -6.98 6.71
N ALA A 48 -20.50 -6.02 6.04
CA ALA A 48 -21.03 -5.39 4.83
C ALA A 48 -21.28 -6.43 3.72
N LEU A 49 -20.32 -7.31 3.46
CA LEU A 49 -20.44 -8.40 2.47
C LEU A 49 -21.57 -9.37 2.83
N ALA A 50 -21.70 -9.73 4.11
CA ALA A 50 -22.79 -10.58 4.58
C ALA A 50 -24.17 -9.93 4.35
N CYS A 51 -24.29 -8.63 4.62
CA CYS A 51 -25.51 -7.86 4.35
C CYS A 51 -25.84 -7.84 2.84
N LEU A 52 -24.86 -7.55 1.97
CA LEU A 52 -25.08 -7.50 0.53
C LEU A 52 -25.42 -8.88 -0.05
N GLY A 53 -24.72 -9.92 0.39
CA GLY A 53 -25.00 -11.30 0.00
C GLY A 53 -26.42 -11.73 0.43
N TRP A 54 -26.77 -11.45 1.67
CA TRP A 54 -28.12 -11.69 2.16
C TRP A 54 -29.18 -10.93 1.34
N LEU A 55 -28.96 -9.64 1.07
CA LEU A 55 -29.85 -8.81 0.26
C LEU A 55 -30.12 -9.43 -1.11
N VAL A 56 -29.04 -9.76 -1.84
CA VAL A 56 -29.15 -10.34 -3.19
C VAL A 56 -29.87 -11.69 -3.15
N LEU A 57 -29.56 -12.55 -2.18
CA LEU A 57 -30.25 -13.85 -2.03
C LEU A 57 -31.73 -13.70 -1.62
N ALA A 58 -32.05 -12.75 -0.75
CA ALA A 58 -33.43 -12.47 -0.37
C ALA A 58 -34.28 -11.96 -1.56
N LEU A 59 -33.70 -11.04 -2.35
CA LEU A 59 -34.34 -10.53 -3.56
C LEU A 59 -34.41 -11.59 -4.68
N ARG A 60 -33.37 -12.43 -4.80
CA ARG A 60 -33.39 -13.58 -5.70
C ARG A 60 -34.55 -14.53 -5.40
N ARG A 61 -34.71 -14.93 -4.14
CA ARG A 61 -35.81 -15.84 -3.73
C ARG A 61 -37.16 -15.26 -4.07
N ARG A 62 -37.31 -13.94 -4.01
CA ARG A 62 -38.60 -13.26 -4.19
C ARG A 62 -38.90 -12.96 -5.65
N TYR A 63 -37.92 -12.53 -6.44
CA TYR A 63 -38.17 -11.99 -7.79
C TYR A 63 -37.57 -12.79 -8.92
N CYS A 64 -36.60 -13.63 -8.63
CA CYS A 64 -35.90 -14.43 -9.64
C CYS A 64 -35.51 -15.84 -9.15
N ALA A 65 -36.45 -16.48 -8.44
CA ALA A 65 -36.27 -17.81 -7.85
C ALA A 65 -35.90 -18.90 -8.87
N ARG A 66 -36.25 -18.72 -10.16
CA ARG A 66 -35.95 -19.68 -11.24
C ARG A 66 -34.51 -19.55 -11.75
N SER A 67 -33.73 -18.53 -11.33
CA SER A 67 -32.34 -18.42 -11.71
C SER A 67 -31.53 -19.60 -11.14
N PRO A 68 -30.62 -20.22 -11.90
CA PRO A 68 -29.80 -21.34 -11.43
C PRO A 68 -28.99 -21.00 -10.18
N THR A 69 -28.84 -21.98 -9.28
CA THR A 69 -28.08 -21.79 -8.03
C THR A 69 -26.61 -21.49 -8.29
N VAL A 70 -26.02 -22.11 -9.35
CA VAL A 70 -24.66 -21.83 -9.77
C VAL A 70 -24.45 -20.34 -10.08
N LEU A 71 -25.37 -19.68 -10.77
CA LEU A 71 -25.30 -18.24 -11.04
C LEU A 71 -25.42 -17.42 -9.76
N ALA A 72 -26.19 -17.87 -8.78
CA ALA A 72 -26.25 -17.20 -7.48
C ALA A 72 -24.92 -17.29 -6.71
N ILE A 73 -24.25 -18.45 -6.77
CA ILE A 73 -22.92 -18.63 -6.19
C ILE A 73 -21.91 -17.70 -6.89
N LEU A 74 -21.88 -17.70 -8.22
CA LEU A 74 -21.01 -16.82 -9.00
C LEU A 74 -21.29 -15.33 -8.73
N ALA A 75 -22.58 -14.97 -8.54
CA ALA A 75 -22.96 -13.61 -8.15
C ALA A 75 -22.40 -13.22 -6.79
N LEU A 76 -22.44 -14.11 -5.78
CA LEU A 76 -21.86 -13.86 -4.46
C LEU A 76 -20.32 -13.73 -4.55
N LEU A 77 -19.66 -14.57 -5.34
CA LEU A 77 -18.21 -14.46 -5.57
C LEU A 77 -17.86 -13.14 -6.26
N ALA A 78 -18.63 -12.74 -7.28
CA ALA A 78 -18.44 -11.46 -7.97
C ALA A 78 -18.69 -10.25 -7.03
N ILE A 79 -19.67 -10.33 -6.11
CA ILE A 79 -19.89 -9.30 -5.08
C ILE A 79 -18.71 -9.26 -4.10
N GLY A 80 -18.27 -10.42 -3.61
CA GLY A 80 -17.17 -10.52 -2.65
C GLY A 80 -15.88 -9.89 -3.17
N SER A 81 -15.48 -10.25 -4.39
CA SER A 81 -14.27 -9.68 -5.01
C SER A 81 -14.51 -8.30 -5.61
N GLY A 82 -15.57 -8.11 -6.40
CA GLY A 82 -15.83 -6.86 -7.13
C GLY A 82 -16.21 -5.67 -6.26
N SER A 83 -16.55 -5.88 -4.98
CA SER A 83 -16.77 -4.79 -4.01
C SER A 83 -15.48 -4.14 -3.52
N PHE A 84 -14.33 -4.79 -3.65
CA PHE A 84 -13.04 -4.39 -3.10
C PHE A 84 -13.03 -4.14 -1.58
N LEU A 85 -14.03 -4.60 -0.86
CA LEU A 85 -14.12 -4.51 0.61
C LEU A 85 -13.02 -5.31 1.31
N CYS A 86 -12.63 -6.46 0.76
CA CYS A 86 -11.53 -7.25 1.31
C CYS A 86 -10.20 -6.48 1.25
N LEU A 87 -9.94 -5.74 0.17
CA LEU A 87 -8.75 -4.93 0.01
C LEU A 87 -8.62 -3.89 1.13
N VAL A 88 -9.70 -3.12 1.35
CA VAL A 88 -9.72 -2.05 2.35
C VAL A 88 -9.63 -2.61 3.77
N GLY A 89 -10.20 -3.80 4.02
CA GLY A 89 -10.16 -4.47 5.32
C GLY A 89 -8.81 -5.09 5.68
N THR A 90 -7.93 -5.32 4.70
CA THR A 90 -6.66 -6.04 4.92
C THR A 90 -5.42 -5.17 4.76
N THR A 91 -5.55 -3.96 4.28
CA THR A 91 -4.45 -2.99 4.26
C THR A 91 -4.25 -2.42 5.67
N ASP A 92 -3.00 -2.41 6.16
CA ASP A 92 -2.61 -1.75 7.41
C ASP A 92 -2.72 -0.23 7.24
N SER A 93 -3.94 0.24 7.16
CA SER A 93 -4.23 1.63 6.84
C SER A 93 -5.42 2.11 7.63
N VAL A 94 -5.17 3.03 8.49
CA VAL A 94 -6.15 3.82 9.24
C VAL A 94 -7.24 4.42 8.33
N TYR A 95 -6.95 4.64 7.04
CA TYR A 95 -7.93 5.10 6.04
C TYR A 95 -8.97 4.04 5.64
N GLY A 96 -8.63 2.76 5.72
CA GLY A 96 -9.52 1.67 5.36
C GLY A 96 -10.72 1.53 6.30
N ILE A 97 -10.52 1.82 7.58
CA ILE A 97 -11.54 1.64 8.62
C ILE A 97 -12.82 2.47 8.37
N PRO A 98 -12.74 3.81 8.18
CA PRO A 98 -13.94 4.60 7.91
C PRO A 98 -14.60 4.24 6.58
N ILE A 99 -13.83 3.80 5.57
CA ILE A 99 -14.37 3.33 4.29
C ILE A 99 -15.18 2.04 4.48
N ALA A 100 -14.62 1.04 5.16
CA ALA A 100 -15.31 -0.22 5.44
C ALA A 100 -16.55 -0.02 6.32
N CYS A 101 -16.47 0.85 7.35
CA CYS A 101 -17.58 1.20 8.22
C CYS A 101 -18.71 1.92 7.44
N ALA A 102 -18.36 2.83 6.53
CA ALA A 102 -19.34 3.50 5.69
C ALA A 102 -20.04 2.52 4.74
N ALA A 103 -19.29 1.61 4.12
CA ALA A 103 -19.84 0.55 3.28
C ALA A 103 -20.76 -0.40 4.07
N PHE A 104 -20.42 -0.72 5.32
CA PHE A 104 -21.32 -1.44 6.23
C PHE A 104 -22.63 -0.66 6.45
N GLY A 105 -22.55 0.64 6.76
CA GLY A 105 -23.73 1.48 6.93
C GLY A 105 -24.61 1.50 5.67
N GLN A 106 -24.01 1.61 4.49
CA GLN A 106 -24.71 1.56 3.20
C GLN A 106 -25.40 0.20 2.99
N ALA A 107 -24.70 -0.90 3.21
CA ALA A 107 -25.23 -2.25 3.05
C ALA A 107 -26.40 -2.50 4.02
N LEU A 108 -26.28 -2.08 5.28
CA LEU A 108 -27.35 -2.13 6.27
C LEU A 108 -28.56 -1.33 5.83
N ALA A 109 -28.36 -0.11 5.33
CA ALA A 109 -29.45 0.74 4.84
C ALA A 109 -30.21 0.06 3.70
N LEU A 110 -29.51 -0.52 2.72
CA LEU A 110 -30.13 -1.24 1.59
C LEU A 110 -30.90 -2.47 2.04
N CYS A 111 -30.37 -3.25 2.99
CA CYS A 111 -31.09 -4.39 3.59
C CYS A 111 -32.36 -3.95 4.29
N CYS A 112 -32.29 -2.90 5.09
CA CYS A 112 -33.42 -2.37 5.83
C CYS A 112 -34.47 -1.75 4.89
N VAL A 113 -34.07 -1.07 3.81
CA VAL A 113 -34.99 -0.58 2.76
C VAL A 113 -35.74 -1.75 2.12
N ALA A 114 -35.02 -2.83 1.75
CA ALA A 114 -35.66 -4.01 1.19
C ALA A 114 -36.72 -4.60 2.14
N GLN A 115 -36.37 -4.71 3.42
CA GLN A 115 -37.33 -5.19 4.44
C GLN A 115 -38.50 -4.23 4.66
N ALA A 116 -38.27 -2.91 4.69
CA ALA A 116 -39.33 -1.92 4.87
C ALA A 116 -40.37 -1.99 3.74
N ILE A 117 -39.90 -2.13 2.48
CA ILE A 117 -40.78 -2.25 1.30
C ILE A 117 -41.67 -3.51 1.37
N HIS A 118 -41.13 -4.61 1.91
CA HIS A 118 -41.82 -5.89 1.96
C HIS A 118 -42.60 -6.14 3.27
N SER A 119 -42.30 -5.41 4.33
CA SER A 119 -42.95 -5.57 5.61
C SER A 119 -44.31 -4.86 5.64
N THR A 120 -45.34 -5.57 6.04
CA THR A 120 -46.66 -4.98 6.31
C THR A 120 -46.83 -4.60 7.80
N ARG A 121 -46.13 -5.31 8.69
CA ARG A 121 -46.26 -5.15 10.14
C ARG A 121 -45.35 -4.05 10.71
N GLN A 122 -44.11 -4.01 10.25
CA GLN A 122 -43.07 -3.17 10.86
C GLN A 122 -42.32 -2.27 9.85
N PRO A 123 -42.99 -1.57 8.91
CA PRO A 123 -42.29 -0.74 7.93
C PRO A 123 -41.51 0.41 8.60
N VAL A 124 -42.00 0.96 9.71
CA VAL A 124 -41.36 2.06 10.45
C VAL A 124 -40.07 1.59 11.11
N ALA A 125 -40.05 0.41 11.75
CA ALA A 125 -38.86 -0.13 12.38
C ALA A 125 -37.74 -0.39 11.36
N TRP A 126 -38.07 -0.96 10.21
CA TRP A 126 -37.10 -1.16 9.12
C TRP A 126 -36.66 0.14 8.49
N THR A 127 -37.52 1.13 8.37
CA THR A 127 -37.14 2.48 7.91
C THR A 127 -36.20 3.14 8.91
N LEU A 128 -36.39 2.96 10.21
CA LEU A 128 -35.45 3.41 11.24
C LEU A 128 -34.09 2.73 11.09
N GLY A 129 -34.05 1.42 10.85
CA GLY A 129 -32.83 0.69 10.57
C GLY A 129 -32.08 1.23 9.33
N ALA A 130 -32.83 1.60 8.27
CA ALA A 130 -32.26 2.25 7.09
C ALA A 130 -31.67 3.64 7.44
N GLY A 131 -32.38 4.44 8.24
CA GLY A 131 -31.88 5.72 8.74
C GLY A 131 -30.62 5.58 9.59
N ILE A 132 -30.55 4.56 10.45
CA ILE A 132 -29.34 4.23 11.23
C ILE A 132 -28.20 3.84 10.31
N GLY A 133 -28.43 3.00 9.28
CA GLY A 133 -27.42 2.65 8.30
C GLY A 133 -26.81 3.90 7.61
N ILE A 134 -27.67 4.86 7.24
CA ILE A 134 -27.21 6.15 6.71
C ILE A 134 -26.45 6.97 7.74
N ALA A 135 -26.91 7.00 8.97
CA ALA A 135 -26.19 7.69 10.05
C ALA A 135 -24.78 7.13 10.25
N VAL A 136 -24.63 5.80 10.18
CA VAL A 136 -23.32 5.13 10.22
C VAL A 136 -22.45 5.52 9.03
N ALA A 137 -23.00 5.52 7.82
CA ALA A 137 -22.26 5.89 6.61
C ALA A 137 -21.80 7.35 6.67
N LEU A 138 -22.68 8.30 7.00
CA LEU A 138 -22.38 9.72 7.16
C LEU A 138 -21.41 9.98 8.31
N GLY A 139 -21.63 9.33 9.46
CA GLY A 139 -20.76 9.44 10.63
C GLY A 139 -19.40 8.78 10.46
N SER A 140 -19.19 7.98 9.41
CA SER A 140 -17.89 7.46 9.01
C SER A 140 -17.21 8.35 7.97
N ARG A 141 -17.95 8.76 6.95
CA ARG A 141 -17.47 9.54 5.81
C ARG A 141 -18.49 10.59 5.37
N PRO A 142 -18.20 11.89 5.54
CA PRO A 142 -19.13 12.97 5.20
C PRO A 142 -19.57 13.01 3.73
N ASN A 143 -18.74 12.50 2.79
CA ASN A 143 -19.06 12.46 1.36
C ASN A 143 -20.34 11.67 1.03
N TYR A 144 -20.78 10.79 1.94
CA TYR A 144 -22.03 10.06 1.77
C TYR A 144 -23.29 10.95 1.78
N VAL A 145 -23.18 12.21 2.18
CA VAL A 145 -24.26 13.20 2.05
C VAL A 145 -24.69 13.38 0.58
N LEU A 146 -23.77 13.19 -0.38
CA LEU A 146 -24.02 13.38 -1.81
C LEU A 146 -24.95 12.31 -2.40
N TRP A 147 -24.93 11.08 -1.87
CA TRP A 147 -25.79 10.02 -2.36
C TRP A 147 -26.97 9.69 -1.42
N ALA A 148 -27.00 10.18 -0.19
CA ALA A 148 -28.09 9.98 0.74
C ALA A 148 -29.49 10.33 0.14
N PRO A 149 -29.63 11.33 -0.77
CA PRO A 149 -30.90 11.61 -1.47
C PRO A 149 -31.48 10.43 -2.25
N VAL A 150 -30.69 9.42 -2.63
CA VAL A 150 -31.20 8.19 -3.28
C VAL A 150 -32.25 7.49 -2.42
N LEU A 151 -32.18 7.60 -1.10
CA LEU A 151 -33.16 7.03 -0.18
C LEU A 151 -34.50 7.76 -0.19
N LEU A 152 -34.62 8.90 -0.83
CA LEU A 152 -35.94 9.56 -1.05
C LEU A 152 -36.81 8.67 -1.92
N LEU A 153 -36.29 7.91 -2.87
CA LEU A 153 -37.05 7.02 -3.72
C LEU A 153 -37.84 5.98 -2.92
N PRO A 154 -37.24 5.11 -2.08
CA PRO A 154 -37.97 4.17 -1.26
C PRO A 154 -38.80 4.85 -0.18
N LEU A 155 -38.41 5.97 0.37
CA LEU A 155 -39.18 6.72 1.36
C LEU A 155 -40.48 7.25 0.77
N VAL A 156 -40.43 7.88 -0.41
CA VAL A 156 -41.63 8.35 -1.10
C VAL A 156 -42.60 7.19 -1.41
N TYR A 157 -42.05 6.05 -1.86
CA TYR A 157 -42.83 4.85 -2.09
C TYR A 157 -43.52 4.37 -0.80
N LEU A 158 -42.79 4.27 0.31
CA LEU A 158 -43.32 3.81 1.63
C LEU A 158 -44.37 4.78 2.19
N VAL A 159 -44.14 6.08 2.10
CA VAL A 159 -45.06 7.13 2.57
C VAL A 159 -46.37 7.10 1.78
N ARG A 160 -46.31 6.94 0.45
CA ARG A 160 -47.49 6.83 -0.40
C ARG A 160 -48.33 5.59 -0.09
N ARG A 161 -47.66 4.49 0.28
CA ARG A 161 -48.29 3.20 0.60
C ARG A 161 -48.86 3.15 2.02
N ASN A 162 -48.29 3.88 2.98
CA ASN A 162 -48.64 3.86 4.39
C ASN A 162 -48.94 5.28 4.88
N ARG A 163 -50.02 5.88 4.35
CA ARG A 163 -50.39 7.29 4.61
C ARG A 163 -50.68 7.58 6.09
N ASP A 164 -51.20 6.59 6.81
CA ASP A 164 -51.48 6.64 8.26
C ASP A 164 -50.20 6.76 9.12
N ARG A 165 -49.05 6.27 8.61
CA ARG A 165 -47.77 6.24 9.30
C ARG A 165 -46.75 7.18 8.69
N ARG A 166 -47.15 8.07 7.75
CA ARG A 166 -46.21 8.89 6.92
C ARG A 166 -45.18 9.65 7.73
N TRP A 167 -45.62 10.34 8.79
CA TRP A 167 -44.70 11.14 9.62
C TRP A 167 -43.73 10.29 10.43
N ARG A 168 -44.17 9.11 10.88
CA ARG A 168 -43.28 8.14 11.57
C ARG A 168 -42.23 7.58 10.62
N LEU A 169 -42.60 7.33 9.37
CA LEU A 169 -41.63 6.88 8.33
C LEU A 169 -40.62 7.97 8.01
N VAL A 170 -41.08 9.21 7.83
CA VAL A 170 -40.16 10.35 7.59
C VAL A 170 -39.25 10.56 8.79
N ALA A 171 -39.75 10.60 9.99
CA ALA A 171 -38.97 10.74 11.20
C ALA A 171 -37.97 9.60 11.36
N ALA A 172 -38.38 8.34 11.14
CA ALA A 172 -37.53 7.17 11.22
C ALA A 172 -36.37 7.20 10.19
N ALA A 173 -36.58 7.74 8.99
CA ALA A 173 -35.56 7.89 7.99
C ALA A 173 -34.56 9.05 8.27
N VAL A 174 -35.11 10.19 8.73
CA VAL A 174 -34.38 11.46 8.79
C VAL A 174 -33.66 11.68 10.13
N LEU A 175 -34.31 11.36 11.26
CA LEU A 175 -33.77 11.68 12.58
C LEU A 175 -32.39 11.05 12.85
N PRO A 176 -32.12 9.76 12.53
CA PRO A 176 -30.78 9.20 12.76
C PRO A 176 -29.70 9.90 11.92
N ALA A 177 -30.00 10.20 10.66
CA ALA A 177 -29.07 10.91 9.76
C ALA A 177 -28.82 12.35 10.27
N ALA A 178 -29.88 13.06 10.67
CA ALA A 178 -29.77 14.40 11.25
C ALA A 178 -28.95 14.38 12.54
N ALA A 179 -29.15 13.40 13.42
CA ALA A 179 -28.37 13.24 14.64
C ALA A 179 -26.87 13.01 14.35
N ALA A 180 -26.55 12.16 13.35
CA ALA A 180 -25.17 11.92 12.94
C ALA A 180 -24.50 13.19 12.39
N VAL A 181 -25.19 13.94 11.53
CA VAL A 181 -24.71 15.22 10.99
C VAL A 181 -24.52 16.23 12.11
N SER A 182 -25.48 16.36 13.02
CA SER A 182 -25.39 17.29 14.18
C SER A 182 -24.21 16.93 15.09
N ALA A 183 -24.01 15.64 15.36
CA ALA A 183 -22.86 15.17 16.16
C ALA A 183 -21.55 15.50 15.48
N MET A 184 -21.44 15.33 14.16
CA MET A 184 -20.26 15.68 13.37
C MET A 184 -19.98 17.20 13.37
N LEU A 185 -21.00 18.02 13.17
CA LEU A 185 -20.87 19.49 13.24
C LEU A 185 -20.47 19.98 14.63
N LEU A 186 -21.03 19.37 15.67
CA LEU A 186 -20.64 19.65 17.06
C LEU A 186 -19.19 19.22 17.32
N GLN A 187 -18.79 18.04 16.87
CA GLN A 187 -17.39 17.58 16.97
C GLN A 187 -16.42 18.55 16.31
N ASN A 188 -16.73 19.01 15.10
CA ASN A 188 -15.92 19.99 14.39
C ASN A 188 -15.84 21.32 15.18
N TYR A 189 -16.96 21.79 15.71
CA TYR A 189 -16.99 23.00 16.54
C TYR A 189 -16.12 22.85 17.80
N LEU A 190 -16.21 21.74 18.50
CA LEU A 190 -15.42 21.46 19.70
C LEU A 190 -13.91 21.37 19.41
N ARG A 191 -13.53 20.87 18.23
CA ARG A 191 -12.12 20.72 17.81
C ARG A 191 -11.54 22.03 17.28
N PHE A 192 -12.25 22.69 16.38
CA PHE A 192 -11.72 23.77 15.54
C PHE A 192 -12.40 25.13 15.80
N GLY A 193 -13.45 25.18 16.62
CA GLY A 193 -14.22 26.41 16.86
C GLY A 193 -15.17 26.78 15.71
N LYS A 194 -15.26 25.95 14.66
CA LYS A 194 -16.15 26.14 13.49
C LYS A 194 -16.80 24.81 13.14
N ALA A 195 -18.13 24.80 13.07
CA ALA A 195 -18.91 23.58 12.80
C ALA A 195 -18.63 22.98 11.40
N THR A 196 -18.28 23.81 10.42
CA THR A 196 -18.00 23.40 9.03
C THR A 196 -16.52 23.14 8.74
N GLU A 197 -15.64 23.23 9.74
CA GLU A 197 -14.22 22.96 9.59
C GLU A 197 -13.93 21.48 9.88
N PHE A 198 -13.47 20.74 8.87
CA PHE A 198 -13.13 19.33 8.97
C PHE A 198 -11.64 19.07 9.28
N GLY A 199 -10.89 20.13 9.56
CA GLY A 199 -9.46 20.03 9.86
C GLY A 199 -8.55 20.02 8.64
N MET A 200 -9.10 20.08 7.43
CA MET A 200 -8.33 20.02 6.18
C MET A 200 -7.32 21.15 6.05
N HIS A 201 -7.67 22.35 6.51
CA HIS A 201 -6.78 23.52 6.49
C HIS A 201 -5.60 23.41 7.48
N TYR A 202 -5.65 22.48 8.41
CA TYR A 202 -4.66 22.29 9.46
C TYR A 202 -3.84 21.02 9.28
N GLN A 203 -3.93 20.36 8.10
CA GLN A 203 -3.16 19.16 7.82
C GLN A 203 -1.66 19.45 7.68
N LEU A 204 -0.84 18.55 8.23
CA LEU A 204 0.62 18.68 8.20
C LEU A 204 1.22 18.47 6.81
N THR A 205 0.49 17.88 5.89
CA THR A 205 0.88 17.73 4.47
C THR A 205 0.95 19.06 3.71
N GLY A 206 0.57 20.17 4.36
CA GLY A 206 0.65 21.52 3.81
C GLY A 206 -0.67 22.06 3.25
N PRO A 207 -0.71 23.36 2.90
CA PRO A 207 -1.91 24.08 2.50
C PRO A 207 -2.40 23.73 1.08
N ALA A 208 -1.90 22.67 0.48
CA ALA A 208 -2.22 22.26 -0.88
C ALA A 208 -3.64 21.69 -1.05
N GLN A 209 -4.47 21.73 -0.01
CA GLN A 209 -5.86 21.34 -0.16
C GLN A 209 -6.59 22.44 -0.93
N PRO A 210 -7.17 22.11 -2.08
CA PRO A 210 -7.88 23.09 -2.86
C PRO A 210 -9.04 23.65 -2.04
N ALA A 211 -9.31 24.94 -2.19
CA ALA A 211 -10.47 25.60 -1.60
C ALA A 211 -11.78 24.85 -1.92
N THR A 212 -11.76 24.03 -2.95
CA THR A 212 -12.89 23.23 -3.43
C THR A 212 -12.51 21.75 -3.54
N LEU A 213 -12.87 20.95 -2.51
CA LEU A 213 -12.71 19.49 -2.55
C LEU A 213 -13.58 18.81 -3.61
N TYR A 214 -14.73 19.41 -3.93
CA TYR A 214 -15.69 18.94 -4.91
C TYR A 214 -15.91 20.04 -5.96
N SER A 215 -15.56 19.75 -7.21
CA SER A 215 -15.72 20.71 -8.31
C SER A 215 -16.22 20.02 -9.57
N PRO A 216 -17.13 20.64 -10.34
CA PRO A 216 -17.49 20.16 -11.67
C PRO A 216 -16.30 20.05 -12.63
N ALA A 217 -15.25 20.85 -12.42
CA ALA A 217 -14.03 20.79 -13.24
C ALA A 217 -13.29 19.45 -13.17
N ASN A 218 -13.49 18.67 -12.08
CA ASN A 218 -12.87 17.36 -11.92
C ASN A 218 -13.58 16.25 -12.71
N ILE A 219 -14.85 16.48 -13.14
CA ILE A 219 -15.68 15.44 -13.73
C ILE A 219 -15.06 14.82 -14.99
N PRO A 220 -14.55 15.57 -16.00
CA PRO A 220 -14.07 14.97 -17.24
C PRO A 220 -12.92 13.98 -17.00
N ALA A 221 -11.92 14.35 -16.20
CA ALA A 221 -10.79 13.52 -15.89
C ALA A 221 -11.20 12.30 -15.04
N ASN A 222 -11.94 12.53 -13.96
CA ASN A 222 -12.35 11.47 -13.03
C ASN A 222 -13.33 10.48 -13.67
N LEU A 223 -14.23 10.96 -14.54
CA LEU A 223 -15.14 10.11 -15.28
C LEU A 223 -14.38 9.14 -16.19
N GLY A 224 -13.39 9.64 -16.93
CA GLY A 224 -12.52 8.79 -17.76
C GLY A 224 -11.85 7.69 -16.94
N ILE A 225 -11.28 8.06 -15.79
CA ILE A 225 -10.57 7.12 -14.90
C ILE A 225 -11.55 6.12 -14.27
N TYR A 226 -12.61 6.56 -13.59
CA TYR A 226 -13.50 5.67 -12.87
C TYR A 226 -14.40 4.83 -13.78
N VAL A 227 -14.61 5.21 -15.03
CA VAL A 227 -15.53 4.53 -15.95
C VAL A 227 -14.79 3.60 -16.92
N TRP A 228 -13.69 4.07 -17.56
CA TRP A 228 -13.08 3.39 -18.70
C TRP A 228 -11.61 3.00 -18.52
N ASN A 229 -10.94 3.34 -17.45
CA ASN A 229 -9.54 3.04 -17.24
C ASN A 229 -9.32 1.50 -17.12
N PRO A 230 -8.87 0.77 -18.15
CA PRO A 230 -8.76 -0.67 -18.08
C PRO A 230 -7.59 -1.08 -17.17
N PRO A 231 -7.64 -2.26 -16.55
CA PRO A 231 -6.49 -2.81 -15.85
C PRO A 231 -5.32 -3.02 -16.82
N THR A 232 -4.10 -2.79 -16.35
CA THR A 232 -2.90 -3.08 -17.12
C THR A 232 -2.64 -4.58 -17.10
N LEU A 233 -2.55 -5.18 -18.29
CA LEU A 233 -2.18 -6.59 -18.41
C LEU A 233 -0.67 -6.72 -18.23
N VAL A 234 -0.27 -7.65 -17.37
CA VAL A 234 1.14 -7.99 -17.13
C VAL A 234 1.36 -9.48 -17.41
N ARG A 235 2.59 -9.83 -17.82
CA ARG A 235 2.92 -11.18 -18.26
C ARG A 235 2.94 -12.21 -17.13
N LEU A 236 3.37 -11.79 -15.95
CA LEU A 236 3.48 -12.67 -14.79
C LEU A 236 2.23 -12.55 -13.91
N PHE A 237 1.95 -13.64 -13.18
CA PHE A 237 0.89 -13.64 -12.20
C PHE A 237 1.04 -12.45 -11.23
N PRO A 238 -0.04 -11.69 -10.96
CA PRO A 238 -1.45 -12.02 -11.19
C PRO A 238 -2.04 -11.64 -12.57
N PHE A 239 -1.24 -11.42 -13.60
CA PHE A 239 -1.61 -11.14 -14.99
C PHE A 239 -2.36 -9.83 -15.25
N ALA A 240 -2.84 -9.16 -14.23
CA ALA A 240 -3.49 -7.87 -14.32
C ALA A 240 -3.11 -7.00 -13.11
N THR A 241 -2.87 -5.72 -13.34
CA THR A 241 -2.54 -4.75 -12.29
C THR A 241 -3.48 -3.55 -12.36
N VAL A 242 -3.64 -2.88 -11.22
CA VAL A 242 -4.33 -1.58 -11.19
C VAL A 242 -3.51 -0.59 -12.03
N PRO A 243 -4.14 0.21 -12.89
CA PRO A 243 -3.43 1.20 -13.69
C PRO A 243 -2.69 2.21 -12.81
N ALA A 244 -1.57 2.72 -13.29
CA ALA A 244 -0.79 3.73 -12.58
C ALA A 244 -1.51 5.06 -12.38
N SER A 245 -2.37 5.42 -13.35
CA SER A 245 -3.24 6.60 -13.24
C SER A 245 -4.22 6.54 -12.07
N GLY A 246 -4.18 5.46 -11.28
CA GLY A 246 -5.02 5.28 -10.09
C GLY A 246 -6.04 4.16 -10.24
N PRO A 247 -7.30 4.39 -9.89
CA PRO A 247 -8.34 3.36 -9.91
C PRO A 247 -8.62 2.83 -11.31
N PHE A 248 -9.10 1.59 -11.38
CA PHE A 248 -9.56 1.01 -12.64
C PHE A 248 -10.96 1.50 -13.02
N GLY A 249 -11.26 1.50 -14.30
CA GLY A 249 -12.60 1.82 -14.82
C GLY A 249 -13.59 0.70 -14.54
N VAL A 250 -14.73 1.05 -13.97
CA VAL A 250 -15.72 0.05 -13.53
C VAL A 250 -16.33 -0.72 -14.71
N PHE A 251 -16.59 -0.06 -15.83
CA PHE A 251 -17.20 -0.70 -17.00
C PHE A 251 -16.20 -1.50 -17.83
N SER A 252 -14.94 -1.10 -17.87
CA SER A 252 -13.88 -1.86 -18.55
C SER A 252 -13.42 -3.09 -17.78
N THR A 253 -13.64 -3.12 -16.45
CA THR A 253 -13.06 -4.14 -15.55
C THR A 253 -14.10 -5.11 -15.01
N LEU A 254 -15.32 -4.63 -14.70
CA LEU A 254 -16.36 -5.40 -14.03
C LEU A 254 -17.63 -5.51 -14.89
N PRO A 255 -17.66 -6.42 -15.88
CA PRO A 255 -18.82 -6.57 -16.77
C PRO A 255 -20.14 -6.89 -16.05
N VAL A 256 -20.09 -7.41 -14.82
CA VAL A 256 -21.28 -7.63 -13.97
C VAL A 256 -22.11 -6.36 -13.81
N VAL A 257 -21.52 -5.18 -13.85
CA VAL A 257 -22.20 -3.89 -13.67
C VAL A 257 -23.21 -3.61 -14.77
N PHE A 258 -22.98 -4.07 -16.00
CA PHE A 258 -23.98 -3.97 -17.08
C PHE A 258 -25.27 -4.72 -16.77
N GLY A 259 -25.22 -5.67 -15.84
CA GLY A 259 -26.40 -6.36 -15.32
C GLY A 259 -27.46 -5.44 -14.72
N ILE A 260 -27.10 -4.20 -14.30
CA ILE A 260 -28.05 -3.19 -13.81
C ILE A 260 -29.18 -2.97 -14.83
N LEU A 261 -28.90 -3.03 -16.13
CA LEU A 261 -29.91 -2.93 -17.18
C LEU A 261 -30.96 -4.06 -17.09
N GLY A 262 -30.57 -5.24 -16.56
CA GLY A 262 -31.47 -6.36 -16.33
C GLY A 262 -32.58 -6.05 -15.31
N LEU A 263 -32.36 -5.10 -14.41
CA LEU A 263 -33.37 -4.67 -13.44
C LEU A 263 -34.62 -4.02 -14.10
N LEU A 264 -34.47 -3.51 -15.32
CA LEU A 264 -35.59 -2.99 -16.10
C LEU A 264 -36.69 -4.03 -16.37
N LYS A 265 -36.36 -5.33 -16.31
CA LYS A 265 -37.35 -6.42 -16.39
C LYS A 265 -38.27 -6.49 -15.15
N LEU A 266 -37.92 -5.81 -14.06
CA LEU A 266 -38.75 -5.70 -12.85
C LEU A 266 -39.80 -4.55 -12.94
N ARG A 267 -39.84 -3.83 -14.05
CA ARG A 267 -40.76 -2.66 -14.24
C ARG A 267 -42.25 -2.95 -13.98
N SER A 268 -42.69 -4.19 -14.15
CA SER A 268 -44.06 -4.62 -13.85
C SER A 268 -44.37 -4.72 -12.36
N SER A 269 -43.36 -4.71 -11.48
CA SER A 269 -43.47 -4.73 -10.04
C SER A 269 -42.86 -3.48 -9.41
N PRO A 270 -43.64 -2.46 -9.05
CA PRO A 270 -43.12 -1.24 -8.44
C PRO A 270 -42.28 -1.52 -7.18
N GLN A 271 -42.69 -2.52 -6.39
CA GLN A 271 -41.94 -2.92 -5.19
C GLN A 271 -40.53 -3.42 -5.54
N ALA A 272 -40.44 -4.30 -6.55
CA ALA A 272 -39.20 -4.88 -7.00
C ALA A 272 -38.30 -3.81 -7.62
N LEU A 273 -38.86 -2.95 -8.44
CA LEU A 273 -38.13 -1.88 -9.11
C LEU A 273 -37.57 -0.85 -8.12
N VAL A 274 -38.36 -0.41 -7.14
CA VAL A 274 -37.93 0.53 -6.10
C VAL A 274 -36.80 -0.09 -5.27
N CYS A 275 -36.98 -1.34 -4.83
CA CYS A 275 -36.01 -2.03 -4.00
C CYS A 275 -34.67 -2.24 -4.71
N ALA A 276 -34.69 -2.82 -5.91
CA ALA A 276 -33.48 -3.08 -6.70
C ALA A 276 -32.88 -1.79 -7.28
N GLY A 277 -33.74 -0.86 -7.71
CA GLY A 277 -33.34 0.44 -8.23
C GLY A 277 -32.64 1.33 -7.19
N THR A 278 -33.05 1.24 -5.91
CA THR A 278 -32.33 1.95 -4.83
C THR A 278 -30.88 1.53 -4.75
N GLY A 279 -30.57 0.22 -4.84
CA GLY A 279 -29.20 -0.27 -4.86
C GLY A 279 -28.41 0.21 -6.09
N ALA A 280 -29.03 0.16 -7.27
CA ALA A 280 -28.42 0.66 -8.50
C ALA A 280 -28.12 2.17 -8.43
N LEU A 281 -29.09 2.97 -7.96
CA LEU A 281 -28.91 4.41 -7.79
C LEU A 281 -27.90 4.77 -6.71
N ALA A 282 -27.80 3.97 -5.63
CA ALA A 282 -26.78 4.15 -4.61
C ALA A 282 -25.36 3.98 -5.21
N GLY A 283 -25.17 2.93 -6.02
CA GLY A 283 -23.90 2.73 -6.72
C GLY A 283 -23.58 3.83 -7.74
N LEU A 284 -24.54 4.16 -8.62
CA LEU A 284 -24.35 5.21 -9.62
C LEU A 284 -24.17 6.59 -8.99
N GLY A 285 -24.96 6.92 -7.96
CA GLY A 285 -24.83 8.19 -7.23
C GLY A 285 -23.49 8.33 -6.51
N GLY A 286 -22.97 7.24 -5.94
CA GLY A 286 -21.63 7.20 -5.36
C GLY A 286 -20.53 7.41 -6.41
N LEU A 287 -20.64 6.78 -7.58
CA LEU A 287 -19.72 7.00 -8.70
C LEU A 287 -19.73 8.48 -9.14
N VAL A 288 -20.92 9.04 -9.34
CA VAL A 288 -21.07 10.47 -9.71
C VAL A 288 -20.46 11.37 -8.64
N ALA A 289 -20.71 11.10 -7.35
CA ALA A 289 -20.13 11.88 -6.26
C ALA A 289 -18.58 11.85 -6.30
N MET A 290 -17.99 10.69 -6.59
CA MET A 290 -16.53 10.58 -6.73
C MET A 290 -15.96 11.30 -7.96
N CYS A 291 -16.74 11.46 -9.01
CA CYS A 291 -16.29 12.26 -10.17
C CYS A 291 -16.11 13.75 -9.86
N PHE A 292 -16.81 14.28 -8.86
CA PHE A 292 -16.62 15.66 -8.40
C PHE A 292 -15.40 15.85 -7.50
N TYR A 293 -14.88 14.78 -6.89
CA TYR A 293 -13.82 14.86 -5.87
C TYR A 293 -12.48 15.22 -6.51
N PHE A 294 -11.64 16.00 -5.81
CA PHE A 294 -10.37 16.51 -6.35
C PHE A 294 -9.30 15.43 -6.57
N ALA A 295 -9.39 14.30 -5.88
CA ALA A 295 -8.42 13.22 -5.94
C ALA A 295 -9.05 11.91 -6.40
N VAL A 296 -8.28 11.12 -7.14
CA VAL A 296 -8.65 9.76 -7.53
C VAL A 296 -7.87 8.74 -6.70
N GLY A 297 -8.50 7.59 -6.42
CA GLY A 297 -7.84 6.53 -5.67
C GLY A 297 -8.66 5.25 -5.65
N ALA A 298 -7.98 4.10 -5.69
CA ALA A 298 -8.63 2.79 -5.70
C ALA A 298 -9.50 2.56 -4.45
N ARG A 299 -9.07 3.06 -3.29
CA ARG A 299 -9.86 2.96 -2.03
C ARG A 299 -11.21 3.69 -2.09
N TYR A 300 -11.34 4.74 -2.91
CA TYR A 300 -12.58 5.49 -3.05
C TYR A 300 -13.64 4.77 -3.88
N GLN A 301 -13.23 3.76 -4.65
CA GLN A 301 -14.15 2.92 -5.41
C GLN A 301 -15.08 2.10 -4.50
N VAL A 302 -14.67 1.82 -3.27
CA VAL A 302 -15.49 1.12 -2.27
C VAL A 302 -16.72 1.94 -1.87
N ASP A 303 -16.77 3.23 -2.09
CA ASP A 303 -17.95 4.05 -1.81
C ASP A 303 -19.13 3.73 -2.74
N TYR A 304 -18.89 3.15 -3.93
CA TYR A 304 -19.94 2.84 -4.91
C TYR A 304 -19.96 1.39 -5.42
N LEU A 305 -18.80 0.71 -5.50
CA LEU A 305 -18.70 -0.66 -6.05
C LEU A 305 -19.59 -1.67 -5.31
N PRO A 306 -19.67 -1.71 -3.97
CA PRO A 306 -20.46 -2.71 -3.27
C PRO A 306 -21.93 -2.69 -3.70
N ALA A 307 -22.55 -1.51 -3.77
CA ALA A 307 -23.92 -1.35 -4.21
C ALA A 307 -24.09 -1.62 -5.71
N MET A 308 -23.17 -1.12 -6.53
CA MET A 308 -23.22 -1.22 -7.99
C MET A 308 -23.05 -2.67 -8.48
N VAL A 309 -22.08 -3.40 -7.96
CA VAL A 309 -21.83 -4.80 -8.29
C VAL A 309 -22.99 -5.68 -7.80
N SER A 310 -23.51 -5.41 -6.60
CA SER A 310 -24.68 -6.14 -6.07
C SER A 310 -25.93 -5.94 -6.93
N ALA A 311 -26.17 -4.71 -7.37
CA ALA A 311 -27.30 -4.39 -8.26
C ALA A 311 -27.10 -5.04 -9.65
N GLY A 312 -25.90 -5.02 -10.19
CA GLY A 312 -25.54 -5.69 -11.44
C GLY A 312 -25.73 -7.20 -11.38
N ALA A 313 -25.20 -7.83 -10.32
CA ALA A 313 -25.37 -9.26 -10.08
C ALA A 313 -26.83 -9.66 -9.97
N LEU A 314 -27.61 -8.90 -9.21
CA LEU A 314 -29.06 -9.13 -9.11
C LEU A 314 -29.74 -9.00 -10.48
N GLY A 315 -29.40 -8.01 -11.28
CA GLY A 315 -29.98 -7.81 -12.61
C GLY A 315 -29.65 -8.98 -13.57
N LEU A 316 -28.43 -9.54 -13.50
CA LEU A 316 -28.10 -10.76 -14.25
C LEU A 316 -28.94 -11.97 -13.80
N LEU A 317 -29.17 -12.12 -12.49
CA LEU A 317 -30.04 -13.17 -11.95
C LEU A 317 -31.50 -13.00 -12.38
N VAL A 318 -31.98 -11.75 -12.51
CA VAL A 318 -33.33 -11.43 -13.05
C VAL A 318 -33.41 -11.85 -14.52
N VAL A 319 -32.40 -11.50 -15.34
CA VAL A 319 -32.34 -11.93 -16.75
C VAL A 319 -32.30 -13.45 -16.84
N ALA A 320 -31.46 -14.10 -16.03
CA ALA A 320 -31.37 -15.57 -16.00
C ALA A 320 -32.71 -16.22 -15.69
N SER A 321 -33.44 -15.73 -14.69
CA SER A 321 -34.76 -16.22 -14.32
C SER A 321 -35.80 -16.05 -15.44
N ASP A 322 -35.75 -14.93 -16.17
CA ASP A 322 -36.61 -14.71 -17.35
C ASP A 322 -36.28 -15.67 -18.50
N GLN A 323 -34.99 -15.94 -18.76
CA GLN A 323 -34.57 -16.91 -19.78
C GLN A 323 -34.95 -18.34 -19.40
N CYS A 324 -34.81 -18.74 -18.11
CA CYS A 324 -35.29 -20.04 -17.65
C CYS A 324 -36.81 -20.19 -17.85
N ARG A 325 -37.59 -19.14 -17.62
CA ARG A 325 -39.03 -19.15 -17.89
C ARG A 325 -39.36 -19.36 -19.37
N LYS A 326 -38.50 -18.91 -20.26
CA LYS A 326 -38.60 -19.08 -21.71
C LYS A 326 -38.00 -20.39 -22.24
N GLY A 327 -37.53 -21.28 -21.35
CA GLY A 327 -36.92 -22.57 -21.72
C GLY A 327 -35.55 -22.43 -22.40
N ARG A 328 -34.88 -21.26 -22.28
CA ARG A 328 -33.59 -21.02 -22.95
C ARG A 328 -32.43 -21.24 -21.96
N SER A 329 -31.56 -22.22 -22.28
CA SER A 329 -30.39 -22.55 -21.44
C SER A 329 -29.10 -21.84 -21.86
N TRP A 330 -28.85 -21.61 -23.15
CA TRP A 330 -27.62 -21.03 -23.63
C TRP A 330 -27.26 -19.64 -23.02
N PRO A 331 -28.23 -18.71 -22.76
CA PRO A 331 -27.88 -17.46 -22.15
C PRO A 331 -27.35 -17.59 -20.72
N GLN A 332 -27.66 -18.72 -20.04
CA GLN A 332 -27.15 -18.99 -18.69
C GLN A 332 -25.63 -19.12 -18.68
N VAL A 333 -25.04 -19.72 -19.73
CA VAL A 333 -23.57 -19.86 -19.89
C VAL A 333 -22.94 -18.49 -20.07
N ALA A 334 -23.52 -17.62 -20.91
CA ALA A 334 -23.01 -16.27 -21.10
C ALA A 334 -23.08 -15.43 -19.81
N LEU A 335 -24.22 -15.49 -19.08
CA LEU A 335 -24.38 -14.79 -17.81
C LEU A 335 -23.43 -15.33 -16.73
N GLY A 336 -23.19 -16.63 -16.71
CA GLY A 336 -22.19 -17.27 -15.85
C GLY A 336 -20.77 -16.82 -16.21
N GLY A 337 -20.45 -16.70 -17.49
CA GLY A 337 -19.18 -16.18 -17.98
C GLY A 337 -18.92 -14.73 -17.53
N ILE A 338 -19.94 -13.86 -17.60
CA ILE A 338 -19.87 -12.48 -17.13
C ILE A 338 -19.55 -12.41 -15.62
N LEU A 339 -20.26 -13.21 -14.83
CA LEU A 339 -20.05 -13.26 -13.37
C LEU A 339 -18.67 -13.84 -13.03
N ALA A 340 -18.27 -14.92 -13.68
CA ALA A 340 -16.98 -15.56 -13.46
C ALA A 340 -15.81 -14.65 -13.89
N LEU A 341 -15.94 -13.96 -15.03
CA LEU A 341 -14.93 -13.00 -15.50
C LEU A 341 -14.81 -11.83 -14.51
N SER A 342 -15.93 -11.27 -14.07
CA SER A 342 -15.90 -10.17 -13.08
C SER A 342 -15.26 -10.60 -11.76
N PHE A 343 -15.57 -11.82 -11.29
CA PHE A 343 -14.93 -12.41 -10.13
C PHE A 343 -13.42 -12.56 -10.34
N ALA A 344 -13.01 -13.20 -11.45
CA ALA A 344 -11.60 -13.50 -11.71
C ALA A 344 -10.75 -12.23 -11.82
N VAL A 345 -11.20 -11.24 -12.62
CA VAL A 345 -10.45 -9.99 -12.79
C VAL A 345 -10.36 -9.22 -11.48
N ALA A 346 -11.45 -9.09 -10.73
CA ALA A 346 -11.43 -8.41 -9.44
C ALA A 346 -10.53 -9.13 -8.41
N ALA A 347 -10.56 -10.46 -8.38
CA ALA A 347 -9.70 -11.25 -7.51
C ALA A 347 -8.22 -11.07 -7.86
N LEU A 348 -7.87 -11.10 -9.14
CA LEU A 348 -6.48 -10.88 -9.61
C LEU A 348 -5.98 -9.48 -9.23
N LEU A 349 -6.80 -8.43 -9.40
CA LEU A 349 -6.45 -7.07 -9.01
C LEU A 349 -6.24 -6.92 -7.50
N GLN A 350 -7.04 -7.60 -6.68
CA GLN A 350 -6.84 -7.61 -5.23
C GLN A 350 -5.59 -8.39 -4.81
N LEU A 351 -5.31 -9.52 -5.47
CA LEU A 351 -4.07 -10.27 -5.24
C LEU A 351 -2.82 -9.45 -5.56
N GLN A 352 -2.87 -8.57 -6.58
CA GLN A 352 -1.77 -7.66 -6.87
C GLN A 352 -1.50 -6.69 -5.73
N THR A 353 -2.53 -6.09 -5.15
CA THR A 353 -2.36 -5.15 -4.03
C THR A 353 -1.92 -5.83 -2.74
N TRP A 354 -2.24 -7.12 -2.57
CA TRP A 354 -1.69 -7.96 -1.50
C TRP A 354 -0.25 -8.37 -1.77
N GLY A 355 0.11 -8.50 -2.99
CA GLY A 355 1.40 -8.99 -3.41
C GLY A 355 2.53 -7.95 -3.35
N SER A 356 2.27 -6.67 -3.12
CA SER A 356 3.33 -5.73 -2.74
C SER A 356 3.90 -6.02 -1.33
N LYS A 357 3.21 -6.88 -0.56
CA LYS A 357 3.70 -7.56 0.67
C LYS A 357 4.02 -9.04 0.35
N ALA A 358 4.62 -9.31 -0.71
CA ALA A 358 4.67 -10.29 -1.77
C ALA A 358 5.05 -11.73 -1.42
N ASP A 359 5.63 -12.03 -0.31
CA ASP A 359 6.19 -13.37 -0.09
C ASP A 359 5.11 -14.43 0.14
N ARG A 360 3.93 -14.02 0.59
CA ARG A 360 2.79 -14.92 0.84
C ARG A 360 2.18 -15.53 -0.41
N LEU A 361 2.36 -14.93 -1.59
CA LEU A 361 1.81 -15.41 -2.86
C LEU A 361 2.85 -16.09 -3.77
N VAL A 362 4.11 -16.21 -3.34
CA VAL A 362 5.19 -16.84 -4.13
C VAL A 362 4.83 -18.27 -4.54
N ALA A 363 4.18 -19.03 -3.66
CA ALA A 363 3.76 -20.40 -3.97
C ALA A 363 2.74 -20.45 -5.13
N LEU A 364 1.73 -19.56 -5.09
CA LEU A 364 0.75 -19.44 -6.20
C LEU A 364 1.42 -18.91 -7.47
N ALA A 365 2.26 -17.90 -7.34
CA ALA A 365 3.01 -17.34 -8.47
C ALA A 365 3.91 -18.41 -9.12
N ARG A 366 4.53 -19.30 -8.36
CA ARG A 366 5.32 -20.43 -8.91
C ARG A 366 4.47 -21.34 -9.79
N ILE A 367 3.23 -21.65 -9.37
CA ILE A 367 2.32 -22.51 -10.12
C ILE A 367 1.86 -21.81 -11.41
N PHE A 368 1.36 -20.59 -11.29
CA PHE A 368 0.76 -19.86 -12.42
C PHE A 368 1.80 -19.33 -13.42
N ASN A 369 3.03 -19.03 -12.97
CA ASN A 369 4.12 -18.57 -13.83
C ASN A 369 4.92 -19.72 -14.47
N ALA A 370 4.75 -20.97 -14.04
CA ALA A 370 5.50 -22.09 -14.58
C ALA A 370 5.43 -22.21 -16.13
N PRO A 371 4.24 -22.11 -16.77
CA PRO A 371 4.17 -22.14 -18.23
C PRO A 371 4.82 -20.92 -18.89
N VAL A 372 4.81 -19.75 -18.23
CA VAL A 372 5.47 -18.55 -18.75
C VAL A 372 6.99 -18.76 -18.76
N PHE A 373 7.56 -19.25 -17.65
CA PHE A 373 9.00 -19.52 -17.57
C PHE A 373 9.46 -20.64 -18.52
N ALA A 374 8.61 -21.65 -18.76
CA ALA A 374 8.90 -22.67 -19.76
C ALA A 374 8.97 -22.05 -21.16
N ALA A 375 8.03 -21.19 -21.53
CA ALA A 375 8.06 -20.47 -22.80
C ALA A 375 9.29 -19.55 -22.92
N GLU A 376 9.66 -18.86 -21.85
CA GLU A 376 10.85 -17.99 -21.81
C GLU A 376 12.16 -18.74 -22.03
N SER A 377 12.29 -19.95 -21.47
CA SER A 377 13.47 -20.78 -21.68
C SER A 377 13.62 -21.19 -23.15
N VAL A 378 12.51 -21.44 -23.84
CA VAL A 378 12.49 -21.73 -25.28
C VAL A 378 12.83 -20.49 -26.11
N LEU A 379 12.37 -19.32 -25.65
CA LEU A 379 12.64 -18.03 -26.33
C LEU A 379 14.00 -17.43 -25.97
N HIS A 380 14.84 -18.15 -25.22
CA HIS A 380 16.16 -17.72 -24.74
C HIS A 380 16.12 -16.35 -24.05
N ARG A 381 15.07 -16.06 -23.31
CA ARG A 381 14.96 -14.80 -22.58
C ARG A 381 15.86 -14.84 -21.36
N THR A 382 16.72 -13.84 -21.24
CA THR A 382 17.73 -13.74 -20.19
C THR A 382 17.28 -12.76 -19.09
N TYR A 383 17.69 -13.05 -17.88
CA TYR A 383 17.58 -12.17 -16.73
C TYR A 383 19.00 -11.84 -16.23
N GLY A 384 19.20 -10.69 -15.64
CA GLY A 384 20.42 -10.34 -14.95
C GLY A 384 20.91 -8.91 -15.22
N PRO A 385 22.09 -8.57 -14.72
CA PRO A 385 22.66 -7.23 -14.85
C PRO A 385 22.83 -6.81 -16.31
N VAL A 386 22.65 -5.53 -16.57
CA VAL A 386 22.93 -4.94 -17.88
C VAL A 386 24.25 -4.18 -17.80
N GLN A 387 25.14 -4.46 -18.75
CA GLN A 387 26.39 -3.75 -18.96
C GLN A 387 26.27 -2.89 -20.20
N VAL A 388 26.66 -1.63 -20.08
CA VAL A 388 26.61 -0.66 -21.18
C VAL A 388 27.99 -0.02 -21.31
N ASP A 389 28.54 -0.10 -22.50
CA ASP A 389 29.81 0.60 -22.84
C ASP A 389 29.43 1.91 -23.54
N LEU A 390 29.85 3.04 -22.96
CA LEU A 390 29.43 4.40 -23.32
C LEU A 390 30.63 5.25 -23.75
N LEU A 391 30.49 5.99 -24.86
CA LEU A 391 31.37 7.12 -25.16
C LEU A 391 30.56 8.41 -24.90
N LEU A 392 31.04 9.21 -23.96
CA LEU A 392 30.34 10.39 -23.47
C LEU A 392 30.43 11.58 -24.41
N PRO A 393 29.42 12.44 -24.48
CA PRO A 393 29.47 13.69 -25.26
C PRO A 393 30.37 14.72 -24.56
N LYS A 394 31.13 15.50 -25.34
CA LYS A 394 32.14 16.42 -24.78
C LYS A 394 31.60 17.75 -24.24
N ASP A 395 30.46 18.22 -24.69
CA ASP A 395 30.00 19.59 -24.43
C ASP A 395 28.60 19.64 -23.81
N ARG A 396 28.45 19.01 -22.63
CA ARG A 396 27.15 18.94 -21.93
C ARG A 396 27.21 19.25 -20.44
N PRO A 397 27.99 20.22 -19.94
CA PRO A 397 28.05 20.51 -18.51
C PRO A 397 26.65 20.86 -17.97
N GLY A 398 26.30 20.30 -16.81
CA GLY A 398 24.99 20.47 -16.18
C GLY A 398 23.85 19.62 -16.76
N ALA A 399 24.05 18.92 -17.87
CA ALA A 399 23.00 18.08 -18.45
C ALA A 399 22.82 16.76 -17.69
N PHE A 400 21.57 16.28 -17.70
CA PHE A 400 21.19 14.96 -17.20
C PHE A 400 20.70 14.11 -18.36
N GLU A 401 21.29 12.94 -18.59
CA GLU A 401 20.99 12.09 -19.75
C GLU A 401 20.70 10.64 -19.33
N PRO A 402 19.64 10.00 -19.90
CA PRO A 402 19.23 8.65 -19.53
C PRO A 402 20.19 7.61 -20.11
N ILE A 403 20.45 6.55 -19.32
CA ILE A 403 21.23 5.40 -19.79
C ILE A 403 20.38 4.15 -19.87
N LEU A 404 19.61 3.84 -18.82
CA LEU A 404 18.73 2.69 -18.80
C LEU A 404 17.44 3.06 -18.08
N GLU A 405 16.32 2.67 -18.66
CA GLU A 405 15.02 2.74 -17.99
C GLU A 405 14.34 1.37 -17.93
N THR A 406 13.57 1.15 -16.88
CA THR A 406 12.64 0.01 -16.75
C THR A 406 11.28 0.53 -16.36
N GLY A 407 10.23 -0.26 -16.62
CA GLY A 407 8.87 0.11 -16.23
C GLY A 407 8.13 0.97 -17.24
N ARG A 408 7.14 1.76 -16.76
CA ARG A 408 6.25 2.56 -17.61
C ARG A 408 5.93 3.90 -16.97
N ALA A 409 5.75 4.92 -17.81
CA ALA A 409 5.35 6.26 -17.39
C ALA A 409 4.09 6.25 -16.51
N GLY A 410 4.12 6.99 -15.41
CA GLY A 410 3.04 7.07 -14.44
C GLY A 410 2.76 5.78 -13.65
N GLU A 411 3.57 4.74 -13.82
CA GLU A 411 3.53 3.47 -13.08
C GLU A 411 4.83 3.31 -12.25
N ALA A 412 5.20 2.10 -11.85
CA ALA A 412 6.51 1.87 -11.29
C ALA A 412 7.57 1.83 -12.39
N GLY A 413 8.70 2.46 -12.16
CA GLY A 413 9.82 2.46 -13.11
C GLY A 413 11.07 2.99 -12.47
N GLU A 414 12.19 2.58 -13.03
CA GLU A 414 13.53 2.99 -12.62
C GLU A 414 14.25 3.63 -13.81
N LEU A 415 15.06 4.64 -13.49
CA LEU A 415 15.89 5.34 -14.44
C LEU A 415 17.32 5.43 -13.90
N VAL A 416 18.27 4.88 -14.63
CA VAL A 416 19.71 5.13 -14.43
C VAL A 416 20.12 6.19 -15.42
N PHE A 417 20.80 7.24 -14.95
CA PHE A 417 21.18 8.39 -15.75
C PHE A 417 22.54 8.92 -15.39
N LEU A 418 23.13 9.75 -16.27
CA LEU A 418 24.35 10.49 -16.02
C LEU A 418 24.05 11.97 -15.83
N HIS A 419 24.81 12.60 -14.93
CA HIS A 419 24.87 14.05 -14.77
C HIS A 419 26.30 14.52 -15.07
N TYR A 420 26.47 15.35 -16.09
CA TYR A 420 27.74 15.92 -16.48
C TYR A 420 28.03 17.13 -15.60
N VAL A 421 28.98 16.96 -14.65
CA VAL A 421 29.32 18.04 -13.71
C VAL A 421 30.15 19.13 -14.43
N ASP A 422 31.22 18.70 -15.11
CA ASP A 422 32.14 19.55 -15.87
C ASP A 422 32.81 18.73 -16.97
N ALA A 423 33.85 19.29 -17.61
CA ALA A 423 34.61 18.64 -18.69
C ALA A 423 35.43 17.41 -18.25
N THR A 424 35.51 17.11 -16.95
CA THR A 424 36.35 16.06 -16.37
C THR A 424 35.64 15.20 -15.33
N HIS A 425 34.40 15.51 -14.99
CA HIS A 425 33.64 14.77 -13.96
C HIS A 425 32.22 14.47 -14.40
N VAL A 426 31.81 13.26 -14.10
CA VAL A 426 30.43 12.78 -14.24
C VAL A 426 29.91 12.26 -12.91
N ARG A 427 28.57 12.29 -12.71
CA ARG A 427 27.88 11.57 -11.64
C ARG A 427 26.97 10.53 -12.25
N VAL A 428 26.93 9.36 -11.67
CA VAL A 428 25.91 8.35 -11.97
C VAL A 428 24.72 8.61 -11.08
N GLY A 429 23.51 8.63 -11.66
CA GLY A 429 22.27 8.84 -10.94
C GLY A 429 21.34 7.64 -11.06
N PHE A 430 20.52 7.48 -10.03
CA PHE A 430 19.45 6.50 -9.98
C PHE A 430 18.16 7.19 -9.52
N PHE A 431 17.07 6.89 -10.17
CA PHE A 431 15.75 7.38 -9.83
C PHE A 431 14.75 6.23 -9.89
N GLN A 432 13.88 6.14 -8.87
CA GLN A 432 12.76 5.22 -8.85
C GLN A 432 11.49 6.01 -8.58
N ILE A 433 10.48 5.85 -9.41
CA ILE A 433 9.22 6.60 -9.34
C ILE A 433 8.60 6.45 -7.95
N GLY A 434 8.34 7.59 -7.32
CA GLY A 434 7.63 7.68 -6.04
C GLY A 434 8.43 7.34 -4.78
N THR A 435 9.72 6.94 -4.89
CA THR A 435 10.46 6.47 -3.72
C THR A 435 11.87 7.03 -3.57
N THR A 436 12.73 6.93 -4.57
CA THR A 436 14.16 7.16 -4.40
C THR A 436 14.75 8.01 -5.53
N HIS A 437 15.53 9.01 -5.14
CA HIS A 437 16.40 9.75 -6.03
C HIS A 437 17.79 9.79 -5.40
N TRP A 438 18.81 9.39 -6.17
CA TRP A 438 20.20 9.33 -5.70
C TRP A 438 21.17 9.77 -6.80
N LEU A 439 22.28 10.39 -6.39
CA LEU A 439 23.41 10.81 -7.22
C LEU A 439 24.73 10.43 -6.56
N SER A 440 25.67 9.89 -7.32
CA SER A 440 27.03 9.60 -6.83
C SER A 440 27.78 10.88 -6.49
N GLN A 441 28.94 10.75 -5.80
CA GLN A 441 29.93 11.79 -5.80
C GLN A 441 30.44 12.00 -7.24
N PRO A 442 31.04 13.19 -7.57
CA PRO A 442 31.66 13.42 -8.85
C PRO A 442 32.77 12.38 -9.12
N ILE A 443 32.73 11.75 -10.27
CA ILE A 443 33.67 10.71 -10.68
C ILE A 443 34.59 11.33 -11.76
N PRO A 444 35.94 11.37 -11.57
CA PRO A 444 36.89 11.78 -12.60
C PRO A 444 36.72 10.90 -13.85
N THR A 445 36.54 11.51 -15.00
CA THR A 445 36.17 10.81 -16.23
C THR A 445 36.84 11.39 -17.44
N ASP A 446 37.46 10.53 -18.26
CA ASP A 446 38.10 10.90 -19.52
C ASP A 446 37.10 10.75 -20.68
N TYR A 447 36.45 11.84 -21.09
CA TYR A 447 35.44 11.86 -22.16
C TYR A 447 35.96 11.43 -23.55
N SER A 448 37.28 11.16 -23.69
CA SER A 448 37.85 10.65 -24.94
C SER A 448 37.85 9.13 -25.03
N LYS A 449 37.55 8.43 -23.94
CA LYS A 449 37.58 6.97 -23.82
C LYS A 449 36.20 6.41 -23.58
N PRO A 450 35.93 5.16 -24.00
CA PRO A 450 34.70 4.46 -23.62
C PRO A 450 34.74 4.13 -22.11
N HIS A 451 33.59 4.27 -21.47
CA HIS A 451 33.37 3.93 -20.07
C HIS A 451 32.35 2.82 -19.96
N ARG A 452 32.50 1.99 -18.92
CA ARG A 452 31.65 0.86 -18.67
C ARG A 452 30.77 1.11 -17.46
N LEU A 453 29.45 1.07 -17.67
CA LEU A 453 28.47 1.09 -16.59
C LEU A 453 27.80 -0.29 -16.47
N ARG A 454 27.96 -0.93 -15.32
CA ARG A 454 27.25 -2.17 -14.98
C ARG A 454 26.10 -1.83 -14.05
N ILE A 455 24.90 -2.27 -14.44
CA ILE A 455 23.62 -1.96 -13.79
C ILE A 455 22.99 -3.26 -13.31
N ARG A 456 22.86 -3.43 -12.01
CA ARG A 456 22.13 -4.54 -11.40
C ARG A 456 20.93 -3.96 -10.64
N LEU A 457 19.74 -4.27 -11.09
CA LEU A 457 18.48 -3.89 -10.46
C LEU A 457 17.61 -5.13 -10.32
N GLY A 458 16.90 -5.25 -9.22
CA GLY A 458 15.97 -6.36 -9.03
C GLY A 458 14.89 -6.47 -10.11
N SER A 459 14.54 -5.35 -10.77
CA SER A 459 13.63 -5.30 -11.93
C SER A 459 14.21 -5.97 -13.19
N LEU A 460 15.54 -6.05 -13.32
CA LEU A 460 16.25 -6.75 -14.40
C LEU A 460 16.49 -8.23 -14.07
N GLY A 461 16.33 -8.60 -12.81
CA GLY A 461 16.48 -9.97 -12.32
C GLY A 461 15.23 -10.83 -12.50
N PRO A 462 15.36 -12.15 -12.27
CA PRO A 462 14.21 -13.04 -12.25
C PRO A 462 13.29 -12.71 -11.04
N PRO A 463 11.95 -12.85 -11.17
CA PRO A 463 11.05 -12.68 -10.04
C PRO A 463 11.24 -13.79 -8.99
N SER A 464 10.85 -13.55 -7.75
CA SER A 464 10.99 -14.50 -6.62
C SER A 464 10.33 -15.88 -6.90
N SER A 465 9.35 -15.93 -7.79
CA SER A 465 8.70 -17.15 -8.22
C SER A 465 9.48 -17.97 -9.26
N HIS A 466 10.58 -17.42 -9.83
CA HIS A 466 11.35 -18.07 -10.89
C HIS A 466 12.03 -19.36 -10.38
N PRO A 467 12.14 -20.42 -11.23
CA PRO A 467 12.76 -21.69 -10.85
C PRO A 467 14.21 -21.58 -10.34
N VAL A 468 14.95 -20.53 -10.72
CA VAL A 468 16.33 -20.28 -10.26
C VAL A 468 16.43 -20.15 -8.75
N PHE A 469 15.36 -19.70 -8.08
CA PHE A 469 15.32 -19.55 -6.62
C PHE A 469 14.80 -20.80 -5.89
N ARG A 470 14.49 -21.88 -6.61
CA ARG A 470 13.98 -23.11 -5.98
C ARG A 470 15.00 -23.67 -4.98
N GLY A 471 14.56 -23.91 -3.74
CA GLY A 471 15.39 -24.43 -2.66
C GLY A 471 16.29 -23.40 -1.97
N LEU A 472 16.22 -22.13 -2.34
CA LEU A 472 16.86 -21.07 -1.56
C LEU A 472 15.94 -20.59 -0.42
N PRO A 473 16.52 -20.18 0.71
CA PRO A 473 15.80 -19.48 1.79
C PRO A 473 15.13 -18.20 1.28
N GLU A 474 14.04 -17.82 1.94
CA GLU A 474 13.22 -16.67 1.56
C GLU A 474 13.99 -15.35 1.67
N ASP A 475 14.78 -15.18 2.73
CA ASP A 475 15.64 -14.01 2.93
C ASP A 475 16.67 -13.81 1.82
N ILE A 476 17.31 -14.89 1.36
CA ILE A 476 18.26 -14.84 0.24
C ILE A 476 17.56 -14.48 -1.07
N THR A 477 16.38 -15.08 -1.29
CA THR A 477 15.57 -14.77 -2.46
C THR A 477 15.16 -13.29 -2.44
N THR A 478 14.68 -12.81 -1.29
CA THR A 478 14.25 -11.41 -1.10
C THR A 478 15.42 -10.45 -1.32
N ALA A 479 16.58 -10.71 -0.71
CA ALA A 479 17.77 -9.89 -0.92
C ALA A 479 18.17 -9.80 -2.40
N ALA A 480 18.18 -10.93 -3.12
CA ALA A 480 18.52 -10.96 -4.54
C ALA A 480 17.54 -10.20 -5.44
N VAL A 481 16.23 -10.23 -5.10
CA VAL A 481 15.23 -9.52 -5.88
C VAL A 481 15.09 -8.04 -5.52
N GLN A 482 15.65 -7.62 -4.39
CA GLN A 482 15.69 -6.23 -3.94
C GLN A 482 17.05 -5.56 -4.20
N GLU A 483 18.05 -6.30 -4.68
CA GLU A 483 19.38 -5.77 -4.93
C GLU A 483 19.36 -4.68 -6.00
N ALA A 484 19.96 -3.53 -5.69
CA ALA A 484 20.27 -2.45 -6.61
C ALA A 484 21.75 -2.10 -6.47
N SER A 485 22.53 -2.24 -7.55
CA SER A 485 23.92 -1.79 -7.56
C SER A 485 24.32 -1.25 -8.92
N LEU A 486 25.18 -0.20 -8.89
CA LEU A 486 25.77 0.42 -10.07
C LEU A 486 27.28 0.42 -9.91
N GLU A 487 27.99 0.03 -10.95
CA GLU A 487 29.47 0.05 -11.02
C GLU A 487 29.91 0.87 -12.23
N TRP A 488 30.82 1.79 -12.01
CA TRP A 488 31.47 2.60 -13.07
C TRP A 488 32.89 2.18 -13.23
N ASP A 489 33.28 1.71 -14.43
CA ASP A 489 34.59 1.15 -14.75
C ASP A 489 35.11 0.11 -13.74
N GLY A 490 34.16 -0.72 -13.23
CA GLY A 490 34.42 -1.75 -12.23
C GLY A 490 34.46 -1.26 -10.78
N ALA A 491 34.39 0.05 -10.56
CA ALA A 491 34.27 0.60 -9.20
C ALA A 491 32.81 0.71 -8.78
N PRO A 492 32.42 0.23 -7.58
CA PRO A 492 31.04 0.37 -7.08
C PRO A 492 30.75 1.84 -6.76
N VAL A 493 29.68 2.36 -7.33
CA VAL A 493 29.22 3.75 -7.10
C VAL A 493 27.90 3.84 -6.36
N PHE A 494 27.09 2.77 -6.39
CA PHE A 494 25.81 2.68 -5.69
C PHE A 494 25.54 1.25 -5.27
N ALA A 495 24.99 1.05 -4.07
CA ALA A 495 24.42 -0.21 -3.64
C ALA A 495 23.29 0.07 -2.63
N SER A 496 22.15 -0.57 -2.82
CA SER A 496 20.98 -0.45 -1.94
C SER A 496 20.10 -1.68 -2.05
N SER A 497 19.18 -1.82 -1.10
CA SER A 497 18.05 -2.78 -1.18
C SER A 497 16.79 -1.98 -1.43
N LEU A 498 16.10 -2.25 -2.55
CA LEU A 498 14.95 -1.49 -3.01
C LEU A 498 13.79 -2.42 -3.35
N ASP A 499 12.58 -1.94 -3.18
CA ASP A 499 11.39 -2.67 -3.66
C ASP A 499 11.12 -2.28 -5.12
N PHE A 500 11.23 -3.25 -6.02
CA PHE A 500 11.05 -3.08 -7.46
C PHE A 500 9.63 -3.39 -7.94
N GLY A 501 8.69 -3.65 -7.05
CA GLY A 501 7.31 -3.94 -7.41
C GLY A 501 7.11 -5.15 -8.34
N TYR A 502 5.90 -5.29 -8.91
CA TYR A 502 5.46 -6.49 -9.64
C TYR A 502 5.88 -6.61 -11.10
N ARG A 503 6.57 -5.61 -11.67
CA ARG A 503 6.72 -5.49 -13.13
C ARG A 503 7.99 -6.10 -13.70
N ARG A 504 8.53 -7.06 -13.04
CA ARG A 504 9.69 -7.80 -13.48
C ARG A 504 9.38 -8.54 -14.79
N GLY A 505 10.16 -8.26 -15.80
CA GLY A 505 10.06 -8.91 -17.09
C GLY A 505 9.44 -8.10 -18.23
N ASP A 506 9.09 -6.85 -18.04
CA ASP A 506 8.61 -5.97 -19.12
C ASP A 506 9.73 -5.48 -20.07
N GLY A 507 11.00 -5.80 -19.76
CA GLY A 507 12.17 -5.36 -20.53
C GLY A 507 12.73 -4.05 -20.00
N PHE A 508 13.71 -3.53 -20.72
CA PHE A 508 14.36 -2.26 -20.45
C PHE A 508 14.65 -1.53 -21.76
N ASN A 509 14.78 -0.20 -21.69
CA ASN A 509 15.23 0.62 -22.81
C ASN A 509 16.57 1.25 -22.47
N ILE A 510 17.40 1.46 -23.49
CA ILE A 510 18.72 2.04 -23.34
C ILE A 510 18.78 3.38 -24.04
N GLY A 511 19.37 4.37 -23.37
CA GLY A 511 19.60 5.70 -23.93
C GLY A 511 18.34 6.55 -24.13
N THR A 512 17.21 6.15 -23.57
CA THR A 512 15.95 6.88 -23.68
C THR A 512 15.26 7.00 -22.33
N ASN A 513 14.42 8.04 -22.16
CA ASN A 513 13.56 8.24 -21.00
C ASN A 513 12.12 8.43 -21.47
N HIS A 514 11.38 7.33 -21.58
CA HIS A 514 9.94 7.33 -21.88
C HIS A 514 9.09 7.47 -20.62
N LEU A 515 9.70 7.35 -19.43
CA LEU A 515 9.00 7.55 -18.16
C LEU A 515 8.54 9.01 -18.02
N ALA A 516 9.26 9.93 -18.71
CA ALA A 516 9.03 11.38 -18.66
C ALA A 516 9.07 11.95 -17.22
N GLU A 517 9.73 11.23 -16.30
CA GLU A 517 9.93 11.58 -14.90
C GLU A 517 11.42 11.66 -14.57
N GLY A 518 11.75 12.28 -13.43
CA GLY A 518 13.13 12.53 -13.03
C GLY A 518 13.75 13.75 -13.72
N ALA A 519 14.99 14.06 -13.38
CA ALA A 519 15.71 15.22 -13.90
C ALA A 519 16.33 14.99 -15.28
N SER A 520 16.25 13.78 -15.84
CA SER A 520 16.92 13.39 -17.07
C SER A 520 16.19 13.86 -18.32
N GLY A 521 16.94 14.29 -19.32
CA GLY A 521 16.44 14.57 -20.67
C GLY A 521 15.85 13.31 -21.35
N PRO A 522 15.26 13.47 -22.56
CA PRO A 522 14.55 12.36 -23.23
C PRO A 522 15.50 11.32 -23.86
N ARG A 523 16.74 11.70 -24.16
CA ARG A 523 17.71 10.81 -24.86
C ARG A 523 19.13 11.07 -24.43
N PHE A 524 19.93 10.01 -24.47
CA PHE A 524 21.38 10.05 -24.38
C PHE A 524 21.96 10.59 -25.69
N SER A 525 22.86 11.57 -25.62
CA SER A 525 23.45 12.22 -26.78
C SER A 525 24.84 11.69 -27.16
N GLY A 526 25.44 10.88 -26.28
CA GLY A 526 26.70 10.19 -26.57
C GLY A 526 26.52 8.97 -27.47
N THR A 527 27.53 8.12 -27.54
CA THR A 527 27.49 6.87 -28.30
C THR A 527 27.41 5.69 -27.34
N ILE A 528 26.44 4.81 -27.56
CA ILE A 528 26.32 3.51 -26.90
C ILE A 528 27.06 2.51 -27.78
N ALA A 529 28.26 2.06 -27.33
CA ALA A 529 29.12 1.19 -28.11
C ALA A 529 28.71 -0.28 -28.04
N ASP A 530 28.25 -0.73 -26.87
CA ASP A 530 27.82 -2.10 -26.66
C ASP A 530 26.80 -2.16 -25.51
N VAL A 531 25.86 -3.10 -25.62
CA VAL A 531 24.88 -3.39 -24.58
C VAL A 531 24.77 -4.89 -24.39
N ARG A 532 25.06 -5.38 -23.21
CA ARG A 532 24.99 -6.81 -22.86
C ARG A 532 24.17 -7.03 -21.61
N GLN A 533 23.14 -7.86 -21.70
CA GLN A 533 22.53 -8.41 -20.51
C GLN A 533 23.32 -9.66 -20.07
N LEU A 534 23.93 -9.58 -18.90
CA LEU A 534 24.71 -10.67 -18.32
C LEU A 534 23.77 -11.70 -17.70
N PRO A 535 24.16 -12.99 -17.69
CA PRO A 535 23.37 -14.01 -17.00
C PRO A 535 23.16 -13.67 -15.53
N PHE A 536 21.96 -13.97 -15.03
CA PHE A 536 21.68 -13.88 -13.61
C PHE A 536 22.46 -14.97 -12.88
N GLU A 537 23.34 -14.56 -12.00
CA GLU A 537 24.05 -15.47 -11.12
C GLU A 537 23.13 -15.86 -9.96
N ARG A 538 22.85 -17.17 -9.86
CA ARG A 538 22.08 -17.69 -8.73
C ARG A 538 22.80 -17.35 -7.43
N PRO A 539 22.13 -16.71 -6.44
CA PRO A 539 22.76 -16.47 -5.14
C PRO A 539 23.27 -17.78 -4.56
N ALA A 540 24.47 -17.75 -3.99
CA ALA A 540 24.92 -18.87 -3.19
C ALA A 540 23.92 -19.07 -2.05
N GLY A 541 23.55 -20.31 -1.78
CA GLY A 541 22.84 -20.62 -0.54
C GLY A 541 23.65 -20.08 0.64
N ARG A 542 23.01 -19.88 1.79
CA ARG A 542 23.76 -19.44 2.99
C ARG A 542 25.09 -20.20 3.05
N HIS A 543 26.21 -19.48 3.04
CA HIS A 543 27.42 -20.02 3.64
C HIS A 543 27.02 -20.46 5.04
N ALA A 544 27.43 -21.65 5.46
CA ALA A 544 27.19 -22.09 6.82
C ALA A 544 27.65 -20.96 7.74
N VAL A 545 26.71 -20.25 8.34
CA VAL A 545 27.01 -19.09 9.18
C VAL A 545 27.70 -19.67 10.41
N SER A 546 28.93 -19.25 10.62
CA SER A 546 29.71 -19.69 11.79
C SER A 546 29.20 -18.97 13.04
N ASP A 547 29.29 -19.61 14.20
CA ASP A 547 29.04 -18.95 15.49
C ASP A 547 29.87 -17.65 15.64
N SER A 548 31.03 -17.55 14.96
CA SER A 548 31.87 -16.35 14.89
C SER A 548 31.27 -15.17 14.12
N ASP A 549 30.24 -15.41 13.31
CA ASP A 549 29.57 -14.35 12.55
C ASP A 549 28.55 -13.57 13.39
N TYR A 550 28.30 -14.00 14.62
CA TYR A 550 27.37 -13.38 15.56
C TYR A 550 28.10 -12.78 16.76
N GLY A 551 27.50 -11.79 17.38
CA GLY A 551 27.96 -11.16 18.62
C GLY A 551 28.06 -9.65 18.57
N PRO A 552 28.44 -9.05 19.70
CA PRO A 552 28.53 -7.59 19.84
C PRO A 552 29.56 -6.97 18.90
N TRP A 553 29.39 -5.69 18.65
CA TRP A 553 30.37 -4.90 17.88
C TRP A 553 31.12 -3.94 18.79
N ARG A 554 32.45 -3.86 18.61
CA ARG A 554 33.32 -2.83 19.18
C ARG A 554 33.73 -1.88 18.10
N ILE A 555 33.45 -0.59 18.27
CA ILE A 555 33.73 0.47 17.34
C ILE A 555 34.67 1.47 18.00
N ARG A 556 35.87 1.66 17.43
CA ARG A 556 36.76 2.75 17.80
C ARG A 556 36.49 3.94 16.89
N LEU A 557 36.21 5.07 17.47
CA LEU A 557 35.79 6.24 16.69
C LEU A 557 36.28 7.56 17.33
N ARG A 558 36.28 8.62 16.51
CA ARG A 558 36.36 10.01 16.99
C ARG A 558 35.05 10.70 16.67
N PHE A 559 34.49 11.35 17.66
CA PHE A 559 33.29 12.16 17.43
C PHE A 559 33.63 13.38 16.57
N PRO A 560 32.70 13.91 15.77
CA PRO A 560 32.93 15.07 14.95
C PRO A 560 33.18 16.30 15.84
N MET A 561 34.17 17.14 15.45
CA MET A 561 34.47 18.38 16.20
C MET A 561 33.33 19.39 16.16
N GLU A 562 32.53 19.36 15.08
CA GLU A 562 31.37 20.21 14.86
C GLU A 562 30.20 19.36 14.35
N ALA A 563 29.39 18.86 15.27
CA ALA A 563 28.12 18.23 14.93
C ALA A 563 26.98 19.25 15.02
N ALA A 564 26.08 19.22 14.04
CA ALA A 564 24.88 20.04 14.11
C ALA A 564 23.98 19.56 15.26
N PRO A 565 23.55 20.44 16.17
CA PRO A 565 22.59 20.06 17.22
C PRO A 565 21.32 19.44 16.64
N GLY A 566 20.81 18.38 17.28
CA GLY A 566 19.62 17.66 16.81
C GLY A 566 19.90 16.58 15.75
N ARG A 567 21.15 16.40 15.32
CA ARG A 567 21.53 15.38 14.32
C ARG A 567 21.62 14.00 14.96
N TYR A 568 21.25 12.97 14.17
CA TYR A 568 21.42 11.56 14.46
C TYR A 568 22.38 10.94 13.43
N ASP A 569 23.52 10.43 13.88
CA ASP A 569 24.49 9.74 13.05
C ASP A 569 24.48 8.23 13.27
N PRO A 570 24.51 7.38 12.23
CA PRO A 570 24.48 5.94 12.40
C PRO A 570 25.80 5.43 12.98
N LEU A 571 25.74 4.56 13.99
CA LEU A 571 26.87 3.77 14.47
C LEU A 571 26.78 2.33 13.99
N LEU A 572 25.62 1.72 14.16
CA LEU A 572 25.33 0.36 13.73
C LEU A 572 23.92 0.30 13.16
N VAL A 573 23.80 -0.21 11.97
CA VAL A 573 22.51 -0.48 11.34
C VAL A 573 22.46 -1.96 11.01
N SER A 574 21.40 -2.65 11.41
CA SER A 574 21.22 -4.08 11.20
C SER A 574 19.81 -4.39 10.68
N GLY A 575 19.70 -5.38 9.80
CA GLY A 575 18.44 -5.80 9.22
C GLY A 575 18.19 -5.32 7.80
N VAL A 576 16.93 -5.29 7.39
CA VAL A 576 16.47 -4.97 6.03
C VAL A 576 15.34 -3.94 6.08
N THR A 577 15.02 -3.34 4.94
CA THR A 577 13.90 -2.39 4.83
C THR A 577 12.60 -3.00 5.40
N GLY A 578 11.99 -2.31 6.35
CA GLY A 578 10.77 -2.75 7.06
C GLY A 578 11.02 -3.58 8.32
N ALA A 579 12.26 -4.07 8.55
CA ALA A 579 12.66 -4.84 9.73
C ALA A 579 14.15 -4.60 10.04
N ALA A 580 14.45 -3.46 10.65
CA ALA A 580 15.81 -3.02 10.91
C ALA A 580 15.92 -2.26 12.22
N ASP A 581 17.13 -2.26 12.79
CA ASP A 581 17.49 -1.51 13.98
C ASP A 581 18.60 -0.53 13.66
N PHE A 582 18.45 0.70 14.14
CA PHE A 582 19.41 1.80 13.96
C PHE A 582 19.91 2.22 15.32
N VAL A 583 21.17 1.93 15.63
CA VAL A 583 21.85 2.47 16.79
C VAL A 583 22.63 3.70 16.37
N ASN A 584 22.28 4.86 16.93
CA ASN A 584 22.77 6.17 16.50
C ASN A 584 23.46 6.93 17.63
N VAL A 585 24.33 7.87 17.25
CA VAL A 585 24.74 8.98 18.13
C VAL A 585 23.82 10.17 17.86
N PHE A 586 23.24 10.70 18.90
CA PHE A 586 22.48 11.95 18.91
C PHE A 586 23.33 13.06 19.53
N TYR A 587 23.34 14.24 18.91
CA TYR A 587 24.09 15.41 19.37
C TYR A 587 23.14 16.47 19.91
N PRO A 588 22.84 16.50 21.22
CA PRO A 588 21.97 17.53 21.79
C PRO A 588 22.61 18.93 21.74
N GLU A 589 23.92 19.02 22.01
CA GLU A 589 24.71 20.23 21.98
C GLU A 589 26.22 19.91 21.81
N LYS A 590 27.05 20.94 21.58
CA LYS A 590 28.50 20.76 21.34
C LYS A 590 29.19 20.06 22.52
N GLY A 591 29.95 18.99 22.22
CA GLY A 591 30.67 18.21 23.25
C GLY A 591 29.80 17.29 24.10
N ARG A 592 28.51 17.19 23.79
CA ARG A 592 27.58 16.28 24.47
C ARG A 592 26.92 15.35 23.47
N ILE A 593 26.83 14.08 23.85
CA ILE A 593 26.22 13.05 23.02
C ILE A 593 25.22 12.23 23.83
N ALA A 594 24.27 11.60 23.14
CA ALA A 594 23.48 10.50 23.64
C ALA A 594 23.44 9.41 22.58
N PHE A 595 23.22 8.16 22.99
CA PHE A 595 22.94 7.09 22.06
C PHE A 595 21.44 6.90 21.95
N SER A 596 20.95 6.66 20.73
CA SER A 596 19.54 6.37 20.49
C SER A 596 19.40 5.08 19.71
N HIS A 597 18.34 4.36 20.01
CA HIS A 597 17.89 3.22 19.23
C HIS A 597 16.61 3.60 18.50
N ASP A 598 16.50 3.19 17.24
CA ASP A 598 15.29 3.33 16.44
C ASP A 598 15.00 1.97 15.78
N SER A 599 14.00 1.27 16.29
CA SER A 599 13.52 0.02 15.70
C SER A 599 12.46 0.34 14.67
N TRP A 600 12.65 -0.09 13.42
CA TRP A 600 11.82 0.29 12.26
C TRP A 600 10.32 0.26 12.55
N GLY A 601 9.68 1.44 12.44
CA GLY A 601 8.25 1.62 12.66
C GLY A 601 7.76 1.51 14.11
N ARG A 602 8.68 1.35 15.08
CA ARG A 602 8.35 1.22 16.52
C ARG A 602 8.97 2.30 17.38
N GLY A 603 10.00 3.02 16.84
CA GLY A 603 10.82 3.90 17.64
C GLY A 603 11.75 3.13 18.57
N GLY A 604 12.25 3.77 19.61
CA GLY A 604 13.15 3.13 20.57
C GLY A 604 13.62 4.07 21.67
N ALA A 605 14.55 3.60 22.49
CA ALA A 605 15.04 4.28 23.66
C ALA A 605 16.20 5.25 23.33
N THR A 606 16.42 6.23 24.21
CA THR A 606 17.59 7.13 24.19
C THR A 606 18.32 7.04 25.52
N SER A 607 19.66 7.01 25.47
CA SER A 607 20.52 6.96 26.66
C SER A 607 20.51 8.28 27.44
N ARG A 608 21.13 8.26 28.61
CA ARG A 608 21.56 9.50 29.26
C ARG A 608 22.51 10.29 28.37
N VAL A 609 22.54 11.61 28.53
CA VAL A 609 23.50 12.48 27.83
C VAL A 609 24.87 12.36 28.49
N CYS A 610 25.90 12.12 27.69
CA CYS A 610 27.29 11.98 28.11
C CYS A 610 28.10 13.18 27.58
N SER A 611 29.06 13.67 28.38
CA SER A 611 30.09 14.62 27.92
C SER A 611 31.28 13.83 27.35
N VAL A 612 31.76 14.20 26.18
CA VAL A 612 32.86 13.53 25.49
C VAL A 612 33.96 14.53 25.07
N ASP A 613 35.19 14.06 25.10
CA ASP A 613 36.32 14.77 24.56
C ASP A 613 36.49 14.46 23.07
N VAL A 614 35.97 15.30 22.19
CA VAL A 614 36.01 15.09 20.74
C VAL A 614 37.42 15.05 20.14
N SER A 615 38.45 15.42 20.91
CA SER A 615 39.85 15.43 20.42
C SER A 615 40.50 14.04 20.50
N ARG A 616 39.95 13.12 21.26
CA ARG A 616 40.52 11.77 21.45
C ARG A 616 39.66 10.67 20.82
N GLU A 617 40.22 9.48 20.77
CA GLU A 617 39.47 8.27 20.39
C GLU A 617 38.61 7.75 21.54
N HIS A 618 37.47 7.22 21.19
CA HIS A 618 36.54 6.59 22.08
C HIS A 618 36.23 5.16 21.60
N VAL A 619 35.89 4.29 22.53
CA VAL A 619 35.47 2.91 22.27
C VAL A 619 33.98 2.77 22.60
N VAL A 620 33.19 2.41 21.61
CA VAL A 620 31.77 2.11 21.79
C VAL A 620 31.58 0.60 21.57
N GLU A 621 30.99 -0.10 22.54
CA GLU A 621 30.52 -1.47 22.31
C GLU A 621 29.00 -1.47 22.24
N ILE A 622 28.46 -2.15 21.22
CA ILE A 622 27.04 -2.27 20.96
C ILE A 622 26.67 -3.75 20.96
N ASP A 623 25.75 -4.12 21.82
CA ASP A 623 25.22 -5.47 21.95
C ASP A 623 23.68 -5.42 21.99
N HIS A 624 23.04 -6.12 21.06
CA HIS A 624 21.58 -6.25 21.03
C HIS A 624 21.13 -7.58 20.43
N GLY A 625 19.91 -7.99 20.74
CA GLY A 625 19.37 -9.29 20.35
C GLY A 625 19.37 -9.60 18.87
N GLY A 626 19.29 -8.58 18.01
CA GLY A 626 19.36 -8.73 16.56
C GLY A 626 20.74 -9.15 16.01
N LEU A 627 21.80 -9.05 16.82
CA LEU A 627 23.14 -9.50 16.46
C LEU A 627 23.39 -10.99 16.73
N TYR A 628 22.35 -11.72 17.16
CA TYR A 628 22.37 -13.14 17.43
C TYR A 628 21.40 -13.88 16.51
N PRO A 629 21.63 -15.18 16.22
CA PRO A 629 20.75 -15.95 15.36
C PRO A 629 19.39 -16.19 16.00
N ASP A 630 18.39 -16.44 15.16
CA ASP A 630 17.13 -17.01 15.63
C ASP A 630 17.39 -18.33 16.36
N GLN A 631 16.68 -18.56 17.47
CA GLN A 631 16.87 -19.73 18.35
C GLN A 631 16.81 -21.08 17.61
N ALA A 632 16.04 -21.12 16.48
CA ALA A 632 15.93 -22.33 15.65
C ALA A 632 17.19 -22.65 14.84
N LEU A 633 18.12 -21.69 14.67
CA LEU A 633 19.31 -21.81 13.82
C LEU A 633 20.63 -21.80 14.60
N ALA A 634 20.58 -21.56 15.91
CA ALA A 634 21.74 -21.37 16.76
C ALA A 634 22.30 -22.69 17.30
N SER A 635 23.63 -22.78 17.45
CA SER A 635 24.23 -23.81 18.28
C SER A 635 23.71 -23.71 19.73
N PRO A 636 23.73 -24.79 20.54
CA PRO A 636 23.29 -24.73 21.93
C PRO A 636 24.09 -23.73 22.79
N ALA A 637 25.36 -23.47 22.44
CA ALA A 637 26.19 -22.49 23.10
C ALA A 637 25.77 -21.06 22.73
N LEU A 638 25.56 -20.80 21.46
CA LEU A 638 25.13 -19.51 20.95
C LEU A 638 23.71 -19.15 21.41
N SER A 639 22.79 -20.12 21.44
CA SER A 639 21.43 -19.93 21.99
C SER A 639 21.45 -19.51 23.46
N ARG A 640 22.39 -20.05 24.26
CA ARG A 640 22.59 -19.64 25.66
C ARG A 640 23.13 -18.23 25.79
N ALA A 641 24.05 -17.82 24.89
CA ALA A 641 24.61 -16.46 24.85
C ALA A 641 23.56 -15.43 24.36
N ALA A 642 22.72 -15.79 23.40
CA ALA A 642 21.67 -14.93 22.84
C ALA A 642 20.53 -14.65 23.83
N LYS A 643 20.19 -15.62 24.71
CA LYS A 643 19.01 -15.54 25.59
C LYS A 643 18.96 -14.30 26.48
N PRO A 644 20.06 -13.83 27.13
CA PRO A 644 20.02 -12.58 27.92
C PRO A 644 19.78 -11.33 27.08
N MET A 645 20.12 -11.36 25.78
CA MET A 645 20.02 -10.22 24.86
C MET A 645 18.72 -10.20 24.06
N SER A 646 17.90 -11.24 24.15
CA SER A 646 16.58 -11.27 23.50
C SER A 646 15.76 -10.05 23.92
N ASN A 647 15.38 -9.20 22.95
CA ASN A 647 14.69 -7.92 23.19
C ASN A 647 15.44 -6.99 24.18
N ARG A 648 16.77 -6.95 24.09
CA ARG A 648 17.60 -6.08 24.90
C ARG A 648 18.64 -5.39 24.03
N LEU A 649 18.95 -4.14 24.37
CA LEU A 649 20.05 -3.36 23.82
C LEU A 649 20.93 -2.85 24.93
N ARG A 650 22.25 -3.09 24.81
CA ARG A 650 23.26 -2.56 25.71
C ARG A 650 24.33 -1.81 24.93
N ILE A 651 24.68 -0.61 25.38
CA ILE A 651 25.75 0.20 24.83
C ILE A 651 26.69 0.63 25.93
N THR A 652 28.00 0.47 25.69
CA THR A 652 29.04 1.01 26.57
C THR A 652 29.86 2.06 25.82
N LEU A 653 30.32 3.08 26.55
CA LEU A 653 31.25 4.10 26.08
C LEU A 653 32.47 4.06 26.96
N ASP A 654 33.65 3.80 26.41
CA ASP A 654 34.92 3.67 27.13
C ASP A 654 34.85 2.71 28.32
N GLY A 655 34.07 1.63 28.18
CA GLY A 655 33.86 0.60 29.21
C GLY A 655 32.74 0.90 30.22
N GLU A 656 32.18 2.13 30.23
CA GLU A 656 31.06 2.48 31.07
C GLU A 656 29.73 2.20 30.36
N VAL A 657 28.76 1.56 31.05
CA VAL A 657 27.43 1.32 30.52
C VAL A 657 26.65 2.63 30.45
N VAL A 658 26.32 3.06 29.24
CA VAL A 658 25.56 4.30 29.01
C VAL A 658 24.11 4.04 28.66
N MET A 659 23.81 2.83 28.17
CA MET A 659 22.46 2.36 27.86
C MET A 659 22.35 0.87 28.12
N ASP A 660 21.31 0.43 28.83
CA ASP A 660 20.98 -0.99 29.03
C ASP A 660 19.47 -1.08 29.24
N VAL A 661 18.76 -1.41 28.19
CA VAL A 661 17.30 -1.32 28.14
C VAL A 661 16.68 -2.56 27.49
N ALA A 662 15.48 -2.90 27.95
CA ALA A 662 14.62 -3.81 27.20
C ALA A 662 13.98 -3.03 26.06
N ASP A 663 14.27 -3.42 24.82
CA ASP A 663 13.75 -2.79 23.63
C ASP A 663 13.50 -3.82 22.55
N HIS A 664 12.57 -3.51 21.62
CA HIS A 664 12.31 -4.40 20.50
C HIS A 664 13.47 -4.36 19.53
N VAL A 665 13.99 -5.51 19.13
CA VAL A 665 15.03 -5.65 18.12
C VAL A 665 14.61 -6.68 17.07
N TYR A 666 14.94 -6.40 15.81
CA TYR A 666 14.68 -7.34 14.71
C TYR A 666 15.85 -8.32 14.58
N PRO A 667 15.59 -9.63 14.35
CA PRO A 667 16.63 -10.56 13.96
C PRO A 667 17.33 -10.08 12.68
N ALA A 668 18.65 -10.05 12.66
CA ALA A 668 19.42 -9.58 11.52
C ALA A 668 20.40 -10.67 11.02
N ASP A 669 20.48 -10.85 9.71
CA ASP A 669 21.53 -11.63 9.10
C ASP A 669 22.87 -10.91 9.31
N PRO A 670 23.96 -11.60 9.72
CA PRO A 670 25.28 -10.98 9.91
C PRO A 670 25.78 -10.18 8.73
N GLY A 671 25.42 -10.57 7.50
CA GLY A 671 25.74 -9.86 6.27
C GLY A 671 25.01 -8.53 6.08
N THR A 672 23.93 -8.28 6.85
CA THR A 672 23.15 -7.04 6.77
C THR A 672 23.62 -5.96 7.74
N VAL A 673 24.55 -6.28 8.64
CA VAL A 673 25.07 -5.33 9.63
C VAL A 673 26.02 -4.34 8.95
N ARG A 674 25.81 -3.05 9.17
CA ARG A 674 26.63 -1.95 8.65
C ARG A 674 27.07 -1.05 9.80
N VAL A 675 28.33 -0.64 9.78
CA VAL A 675 28.92 0.27 10.77
C VAL A 675 29.11 1.63 10.13
N GLY A 676 28.58 2.67 10.74
CA GLY A 676 28.73 4.05 10.29
C GLY A 676 27.93 4.43 9.05
N GLU A 677 27.09 3.54 8.53
CA GLU A 677 26.31 3.76 7.32
C GLU A 677 24.85 3.35 7.49
N ASN A 678 23.94 4.23 7.10
CA ASN A 678 22.53 3.92 6.94
C ASN A 678 22.20 3.84 5.42
N ARG A 679 22.22 2.64 4.87
CA ARG A 679 21.84 2.38 3.47
C ARG A 679 20.35 2.11 3.30
N LEU A 680 19.62 1.90 4.41
CA LEU A 680 18.22 1.50 4.36
C LEU A 680 17.29 2.73 4.25
N GLY A 681 17.72 3.92 4.71
CA GLY A 681 16.80 5.03 4.92
C GLY A 681 15.79 4.72 6.03
N GLY A 682 14.62 5.27 5.96
CA GLY A 682 13.48 4.88 6.83
C GLY A 682 13.55 5.34 8.29
N SER A 683 14.60 6.09 8.66
CA SER A 683 14.81 6.67 9.99
C SER A 683 15.22 8.15 9.85
N SER A 684 15.16 8.90 10.96
CA SER A 684 15.74 10.26 11.05
C SER A 684 17.28 10.26 11.04
N THR A 685 17.90 9.08 11.01
CA THR A 685 19.34 8.86 10.99
C THR A 685 19.96 9.36 9.70
N ALA A 686 21.09 10.08 9.80
CA ALA A 686 21.88 10.52 8.64
C ALA A 686 22.35 9.31 7.80
N PRO A 687 22.67 9.51 6.50
CA PRO A 687 23.16 8.41 5.65
C PRO A 687 24.51 7.85 6.12
N THR A 688 25.37 8.71 6.70
CA THR A 688 26.70 8.34 7.15
C THR A 688 27.06 9.01 8.48
N TYR A 689 27.94 8.35 9.22
CA TYR A 689 28.56 8.91 10.42
C TYR A 689 29.44 10.10 10.06
N SER A 690 29.25 11.23 10.73
CA SER A 690 29.98 12.47 10.42
C SER A 690 31.35 12.60 11.08
N GLY A 691 31.66 11.74 12.05
CA GLY A 691 32.99 11.64 12.65
C GLY A 691 33.90 10.67 11.90
N THR A 692 34.91 10.14 12.57
CA THR A 692 35.83 9.16 11.99
C THR A 692 35.72 7.83 12.69
N ILE A 693 35.41 6.75 11.96
CA ILE A 693 35.53 5.37 12.46
C ILE A 693 36.96 4.91 12.21
N VAL A 694 37.70 4.64 13.29
CA VAL A 694 39.12 4.20 13.25
C VAL A 694 39.18 2.68 13.00
N SER A 695 38.34 1.92 13.70
CA SER A 695 38.20 0.48 13.48
C SER A 695 36.85 0.00 13.97
N ALA A 696 36.38 -1.08 13.38
CA ALA A 696 35.18 -1.77 13.84
C ALA A 696 35.43 -3.29 13.77
N GLU A 697 35.18 -3.97 14.86
CA GLU A 697 35.35 -5.42 14.97
C GLU A 697 34.15 -6.06 15.66
N ARG A 698 33.81 -7.26 15.21
CA ARG A 698 32.79 -8.07 15.87
C ARG A 698 33.48 -8.86 16.99
N LEU A 699 32.90 -8.82 18.17
CA LEU A 699 33.37 -9.58 19.31
C LEU A 699 32.70 -10.98 19.34
N PRO A 700 33.39 -12.00 19.88
CA PRO A 700 32.77 -13.32 20.03
C PRO A 700 31.47 -13.24 20.84
N ALA A 701 30.43 -13.90 20.35
CA ALA A 701 29.16 -14.02 21.05
C ALA A 701 29.26 -14.84 22.36
N ILE A 702 30.20 -15.76 22.38
CA ILE A 702 30.51 -16.61 23.54
C ILE A 702 31.81 -16.07 24.14
N ARG A 703 31.71 -15.39 25.27
CA ARG A 703 32.86 -14.92 26.06
C ARG A 703 33.21 -15.91 27.15
#